data_6b42defd502761718be848f72ef59b93
#
_entry.id   6b42defd502761718be848f72ef59b93
#
_cell.length_a   1.000
_cell.length_b   1.000
_cell.length_c   1.000
_cell.angle_alpha   90.00
_cell.angle_beta   90.00
_cell.angle_gamma   90.00
#
_symmetry.space_group_name_H-M   'P 1'
#
loop_
_entity.id
_entity.type
_entity.pdbx_description
1 polymer ?
#
loop_
_entity_poly.entity_id
_entity_poly.type
_entity_poly.pdbx_seq_one_letter_code
_entity_poly.pdbx_strand_id
1 'polypeptide(L)'
;MSASKLSLPRWKQIVHMLYLKMEFISGRELGEALAVNPRTIRNDIKVINQILTTGGNEIESLSGVGYRLVIGDEKALREALLDDSVGRANMNIVPMFAEDRADYIIRYLLLKNDYVKLETLAEELFVSKSTINLDILEVKRKLKENDLKVEKRAGYGIRITGAELAIRFCFSRYLLVESTSPLITEAERNFFGEVNLEMMEQIIVSHVAKYNIHMTDISVKNLIIHIAIAVCRVKDNCYVPATDLEDIEFSMPELRAAQGIIKEINLLEGIHFPESETAYLLLHLSSKNRKSDFNNYREYIIVDKMLAKIKELYGYDFKRDQKMISNIALHLKPAINRIKFNMNIQNPYLKNLKANYPLAFELGLVAKEVLEQELKTNVDEAEVGYLAIHFLYGLDKEIVSEKQKVLIVCASGLGTSQLLESKVRKEFENTLEIVGVYSFKEYEQSGTTCDFVISTVPLRMKLHPFIQVSPFLTKADIRNITALMNQDEAKNQFEVGKVFKESLFLITDKKDKEQVLIDLASLLLESDIVGEDYLPSLFEREEIVPTYLGNGLAAPHPIEANVQETAIGVCIASGGGVNWNEEDQAHVIFMLAVKNNQQKQLATVYELISNLVESPKAMGELKRVTSFEEFMRVLQTL
;
A
#
# COMPACT_ATOMS: atom_id res chain seq x y z
N MET A 1 10.66 -15.77 9.96
CA MET A 1 10.16 -16.33 11.24
C MET A 1 9.14 -15.35 11.76
N SER A 2 7.85 -15.72 11.87
CA SER A 2 6.87 -14.82 12.46
C SER A 2 7.30 -14.49 13.89
N ALA A 3 7.41 -13.20 14.21
CA ALA A 3 7.68 -12.75 15.56
C ALA A 3 6.64 -13.37 16.49
N SER A 4 7.09 -14.04 17.55
CA SER A 4 6.20 -14.64 18.54
C SER A 4 5.51 -13.51 19.28
N LYS A 5 4.17 -13.47 19.20
CA LYS A 5 3.35 -12.41 19.83
C LYS A 5 2.98 -12.75 21.27
N LEU A 6 2.78 -11.73 22.07
CA LEU A 6 2.27 -11.85 23.45
C LEU A 6 0.79 -12.24 23.42
N SER A 7 0.50 -13.53 23.57
CA SER A 7 -0.85 -14.09 23.40
C SER A 7 -1.76 -13.95 24.62
N LEU A 8 -1.22 -13.84 25.84
CA LEU A 8 -2.03 -13.74 27.06
C LEU A 8 -2.28 -12.28 27.46
N PRO A 9 -3.54 -11.88 27.72
CA PRO A 9 -3.86 -10.52 28.18
C PRO A 9 -3.04 -10.07 29.38
N ARG A 10 -2.77 -10.95 30.34
CA ARG A 10 -1.95 -10.65 31.52
C ARG A 10 -0.51 -10.29 31.17
N TRP A 11 0.10 -10.92 30.17
CA TRP A 11 1.45 -10.59 29.72
C TRP A 11 1.52 -9.16 29.15
N LYS A 12 0.51 -8.79 28.36
CA LYS A 12 0.38 -7.41 27.84
C LYS A 12 0.22 -6.41 28.98
N GLN A 13 -0.58 -6.74 29.99
CA GLN A 13 -0.76 -5.89 31.18
C GLN A 13 0.55 -5.72 32.00
N ILE A 14 1.34 -6.77 32.15
CA ILE A 14 2.66 -6.69 32.80
C ILE A 14 3.56 -5.71 32.05
N VAL A 15 3.71 -5.89 30.73
CA VAL A 15 4.53 -5.02 29.89
C VAL A 15 4.02 -3.58 29.93
N HIS A 16 2.71 -3.38 29.88
CA HIS A 16 2.07 -2.07 29.98
C HIS A 16 2.36 -1.35 31.31
N MET A 17 2.22 -2.03 32.44
CA MET A 17 2.52 -1.45 33.76
C MET A 17 3.99 -1.05 33.88
N LEU A 18 4.91 -1.87 33.39
CA LEU A 18 6.35 -1.60 33.39
C LEU A 18 6.70 -0.45 32.42
N TYR A 19 6.03 -0.35 31.28
CA TYR A 19 6.21 0.74 30.31
C TYR A 19 5.77 2.09 30.88
N LEU A 20 4.60 2.14 31.52
CA LEU A 20 4.05 3.40 32.06
C LEU A 20 4.90 3.98 33.19
N LYS A 21 5.44 3.14 34.07
CA LYS A 21 6.24 3.62 35.20
C LYS A 21 7.70 3.90 34.85
N MET A 22 8.26 3.18 33.82
CA MET A 22 9.67 3.26 33.42
C MET A 22 10.68 3.07 34.60
N GLU A 23 10.19 2.64 35.73
CA GLU A 23 10.92 2.40 36.98
C GLU A 23 10.76 0.94 37.39
N PHE A 24 11.53 0.51 38.40
CA PHE A 24 11.38 -0.83 38.94
C PHE A 24 10.06 -0.99 39.71
N ILE A 25 9.27 -1.98 39.33
CA ILE A 25 8.04 -2.39 40.01
C ILE A 25 8.28 -3.73 40.68
N SER A 26 7.96 -3.86 41.95
CA SER A 26 8.15 -5.12 42.67
C SER A 26 7.19 -6.21 42.14
N GLY A 27 7.63 -7.47 42.20
CA GLY A 27 6.79 -8.59 41.83
C GLY A 27 5.54 -8.75 42.69
N ARG A 28 5.54 -8.15 43.89
CA ARG A 28 4.39 -8.09 44.78
C ARG A 28 3.37 -7.07 44.26
N GLU A 29 3.79 -5.87 43.92
CA GLU A 29 2.91 -4.82 43.34
C GLU A 29 2.27 -5.28 42.03
N LEU A 30 3.05 -5.91 41.13
CA LEU A 30 2.52 -6.51 39.87
C LEU A 30 1.51 -7.62 40.20
N GLY A 31 1.80 -8.45 41.19
CA GLY A 31 0.91 -9.53 41.59
C GLY A 31 -0.40 -9.03 42.22
N GLU A 32 -0.35 -8.01 43.06
CA GLU A 32 -1.52 -7.36 43.66
C GLU A 32 -2.39 -6.68 42.60
N ALA A 33 -1.78 -5.94 41.66
CA ALA A 33 -2.49 -5.24 40.59
C ALA A 33 -3.19 -6.21 39.61
N LEU A 34 -2.59 -7.39 39.37
CA LEU A 34 -3.10 -8.38 38.42
C LEU A 34 -3.84 -9.56 39.10
N ALA A 35 -4.05 -9.49 40.40
CA ALA A 35 -4.68 -10.52 41.22
C ALA A 35 -4.04 -11.93 41.04
N VAL A 36 -2.69 -11.97 40.97
CA VAL A 36 -1.91 -13.21 40.85
C VAL A 36 -0.76 -13.28 41.82
N ASN A 37 -0.25 -14.50 42.08
CA ASN A 37 0.89 -14.68 42.99
C ASN A 37 2.19 -14.13 42.33
N PRO A 38 3.12 -13.54 43.10
CA PRO A 38 4.43 -13.07 42.64
C PRO A 38 5.27 -14.16 41.93
N ARG A 39 5.07 -15.43 42.27
CA ARG A 39 5.69 -16.57 41.56
C ARG A 39 5.18 -16.69 40.13
N THR A 40 3.88 -16.42 39.90
CA THR A 40 3.26 -16.39 38.55
C THR A 40 3.87 -15.25 37.73
N ILE A 41 3.97 -14.04 38.29
CA ILE A 41 4.64 -12.88 37.66
C ILE A 41 6.06 -13.25 37.19
N ARG A 42 6.85 -13.90 38.06
CA ARG A 42 8.21 -14.32 37.73
C ARG A 42 8.27 -15.29 36.53
N ASN A 43 7.32 -16.21 36.47
CA ASN A 43 7.24 -17.17 35.36
C ASN A 43 6.76 -16.48 34.07
N ASP A 44 5.77 -15.59 34.17
CA ASP A 44 5.28 -14.81 33.04
C ASP A 44 6.40 -13.95 32.42
N ILE A 45 7.18 -13.24 33.26
CA ILE A 45 8.29 -12.41 32.80
C ILE A 45 9.35 -13.22 32.05
N LYS A 46 9.64 -14.47 32.47
CA LYS A 46 10.55 -15.34 31.72
C LYS A 46 10.05 -15.64 30.32
N VAL A 47 8.75 -15.89 30.17
CA VAL A 47 8.15 -16.15 28.86
C VAL A 47 8.09 -14.88 28.03
N ILE A 48 7.70 -13.75 28.62
CA ILE A 48 7.69 -12.44 27.97
C ILE A 48 9.08 -12.12 27.41
N ASN A 49 10.15 -12.30 28.18
CA ASN A 49 11.52 -12.04 27.72
C ASN A 49 11.94 -12.91 26.55
N GLN A 50 11.48 -14.17 26.48
CA GLN A 50 11.73 -15.02 25.31
C GLN A 50 11.10 -14.49 24.03
N ILE A 51 9.99 -13.75 24.15
CA ILE A 51 9.26 -13.14 23.03
C ILE A 51 9.87 -11.79 22.66
N LEU A 52 10.26 -10.99 23.65
CA LEU A 52 10.78 -9.64 23.46
C LEU A 52 12.23 -9.55 22.95
N THR A 53 13.01 -10.65 23.01
CA THR A 53 14.43 -10.69 22.57
C THR A 53 14.63 -10.26 21.12
N THR A 54 13.60 -10.28 20.29
CA THR A 54 13.61 -9.69 18.94
C THR A 54 13.58 -8.17 19.06
N GLY A 55 14.68 -7.46 18.73
CA GLY A 55 14.77 -6.00 18.80
C GLY A 55 15.47 -5.45 20.07
N GLY A 56 16.09 -6.30 20.91
CA GLY A 56 16.82 -5.85 22.09
C GLY A 56 15.93 -5.35 23.23
N ASN A 57 14.65 -5.71 23.22
CA ASN A 57 13.70 -5.40 24.28
C ASN A 57 13.76 -6.49 25.36
N GLU A 58 13.79 -6.10 26.63
CA GLU A 58 13.78 -7.05 27.74
C GLU A 58 13.17 -6.48 29.02
N ILE A 59 12.67 -7.35 29.89
CA ILE A 59 12.31 -6.99 31.25
C ILE A 59 13.49 -7.36 32.15
N GLU A 60 14.22 -6.35 32.62
CA GLU A 60 15.31 -6.47 33.54
C GLU A 60 14.78 -6.83 34.96
N SER A 61 15.47 -7.74 35.64
CA SER A 61 15.13 -8.16 36.98
C SER A 61 16.27 -7.82 37.94
N LEU A 62 16.01 -6.93 38.91
CA LEU A 62 16.96 -6.59 39.98
C LEU A 62 16.50 -7.21 41.29
N SER A 63 17.36 -8.09 41.86
CA SER A 63 17.03 -8.83 43.06
C SER A 63 16.76 -7.89 44.26
N GLY A 64 15.63 -8.08 44.92
CA GLY A 64 15.21 -7.24 46.06
C GLY A 64 14.56 -5.91 45.68
N VAL A 65 14.58 -5.51 44.42
CA VAL A 65 14.00 -4.25 43.93
C VAL A 65 12.76 -4.53 43.07
N GLY A 66 12.87 -5.30 41.98
CA GLY A 66 11.74 -5.61 41.11
C GLY A 66 12.13 -5.79 39.67
N TYR A 67 11.22 -5.40 38.79
CA TYR A 67 11.28 -5.55 37.33
C TYR A 67 11.15 -4.19 36.64
N ARG A 68 11.91 -3.97 35.57
CA ARG A 68 11.88 -2.78 34.72
C ARG A 68 11.93 -3.19 33.23
N LEU A 69 11.14 -2.52 32.40
CA LEU A 69 11.22 -2.70 30.95
C LEU A 69 12.37 -1.88 30.38
N VAL A 70 13.24 -2.52 29.61
CA VAL A 70 14.31 -1.89 28.83
C VAL A 70 13.90 -2.00 27.36
N ILE A 71 13.82 -0.86 26.68
CA ILE A 71 13.36 -0.77 25.30
C ILE A 71 14.57 -0.51 24.41
N GLY A 72 14.89 -1.48 23.55
CA GLY A 72 15.92 -1.34 22.51
C GLY A 72 15.31 -0.90 21.17
N ASP A 73 14.15 -1.48 20.81
CA ASP A 73 13.40 -1.15 19.59
C ASP A 73 11.89 -1.07 19.92
N GLU A 74 11.36 0.15 19.90
CA GLU A 74 9.95 0.42 20.20
C GLU A 74 9.01 -0.19 19.16
N LYS A 75 9.41 -0.24 17.87
CA LYS A 75 8.63 -0.83 16.80
C LYS A 75 8.48 -2.35 16.98
N ALA A 76 9.58 -3.02 17.31
CA ALA A 76 9.57 -4.46 17.62
C ALA A 76 8.75 -4.77 18.89
N LEU A 77 8.80 -3.90 19.92
CA LEU A 77 7.96 -4.02 21.10
C LEU A 77 6.47 -3.88 20.75
N ARG A 78 6.13 -2.92 19.91
CA ARG A 78 4.77 -2.69 19.43
C ARG A 78 4.25 -3.90 18.65
N GLU A 79 5.05 -4.45 17.72
CA GLU A 79 4.69 -5.66 16.97
C GLU A 79 4.45 -6.89 17.87
N ALA A 80 5.24 -7.05 18.92
CA ALA A 80 5.06 -8.13 19.88
C ALA A 80 3.78 -7.99 20.73
N LEU A 81 3.28 -6.77 20.91
CA LEU A 81 2.06 -6.45 21.68
C LEU A 81 0.80 -6.43 20.82
N LEU A 82 0.91 -6.21 19.50
CA LEU A 82 -0.23 -6.17 18.58
C LEU A 82 -0.91 -7.54 18.49
N ASP A 83 -2.23 -7.52 18.62
CA ASP A 83 -3.10 -8.66 18.40
C ASP A 83 -3.79 -8.46 17.03
N ASP A 84 -3.59 -9.35 16.08
CA ASP A 84 -4.22 -9.28 14.76
C ASP A 84 -5.77 -9.38 14.83
N SER A 85 -6.30 -9.81 15.99
CA SER A 85 -7.74 -10.01 16.20
C SER A 85 -8.44 -8.82 16.87
N VAL A 86 -7.70 -7.87 17.47
CA VAL A 86 -8.28 -6.74 18.20
C VAL A 86 -7.81 -5.44 17.53
N GLY A 87 -8.61 -4.97 16.59
CA GLY A 87 -8.35 -3.70 15.90
C GLY A 87 -8.14 -2.53 16.88
N ARG A 88 -7.38 -1.51 16.45
CA ARG A 88 -7.08 -0.25 17.16
C ARG A 88 -8.33 0.50 17.69
N ALA A 89 -9.54 0.07 17.30
CA ALA A 89 -10.83 0.66 17.68
C ALA A 89 -11.33 0.26 19.07
N ASN A 90 -10.68 -0.65 19.81
CA ASN A 90 -11.16 -1.08 21.10
C ASN A 90 -10.82 -0.05 22.18
N MET A 91 -11.80 0.79 22.55
CA MET A 91 -11.72 1.81 23.61
C MET A 91 -11.46 1.23 25.02
N ASN A 92 -11.59 -0.09 25.20
CA ASN A 92 -11.37 -0.75 26.49
C ASN A 92 -9.89 -1.06 26.77
N ILE A 93 -8.99 -0.83 25.81
CA ILE A 93 -7.56 -1.02 25.99
C ILE A 93 -6.89 0.35 26.10
N VAL A 94 -6.32 0.64 27.25
CA VAL A 94 -5.55 1.88 27.45
C VAL A 94 -4.32 1.86 26.54
N PRO A 95 -4.16 2.83 25.64
CA PRO A 95 -3.06 2.84 24.68
C PRO A 95 -1.73 3.16 25.38
N MET A 96 -0.71 2.37 25.04
CA MET A 96 0.61 2.45 25.66
C MET A 96 1.48 3.52 25.03
N PHE A 97 1.53 3.57 23.71
CA PHE A 97 2.41 4.47 22.96
C PHE A 97 1.79 5.86 22.77
N ALA A 98 2.63 6.89 22.64
CA ALA A 98 2.19 8.28 22.48
C ALA A 98 1.30 8.47 21.25
N GLU A 99 1.63 7.81 20.14
CA GLU A 99 0.87 7.86 18.91
C GLU A 99 -0.53 7.25 19.07
N ASP A 100 -0.63 6.07 19.72
CA ASP A 100 -1.90 5.39 19.97
C ASP A 100 -2.75 6.16 21.00
N ARG A 101 -2.10 6.87 21.98
CA ARG A 101 -2.79 7.78 22.90
C ARG A 101 -3.33 9.00 22.18
N ALA A 102 -2.60 9.55 21.22
CA ALA A 102 -3.10 10.65 20.40
C ALA A 102 -4.35 10.23 19.62
N ASP A 103 -4.36 9.04 19.01
CA ASP A 103 -5.51 8.50 18.30
C ASP A 103 -6.71 8.24 19.23
N TYR A 104 -6.45 7.75 20.43
CA TYR A 104 -7.47 7.59 21.46
C TYR A 104 -8.07 8.95 21.86
N ILE A 105 -7.24 9.96 22.11
CA ILE A 105 -7.68 11.31 22.47
C ILE A 105 -8.55 11.91 21.36
N ILE A 106 -8.17 11.75 20.08
CA ILE A 106 -8.96 12.23 18.94
C ILE A 106 -10.34 11.56 18.96
N ARG A 107 -10.40 10.23 19.04
CA ARG A 107 -11.68 9.49 19.12
C ARG A 107 -12.54 9.95 20.32
N TYR A 108 -11.92 10.08 21.48
CA TYR A 108 -12.62 10.51 22.69
C TYR A 108 -13.21 11.91 22.56
N LEU A 109 -12.46 12.87 22.01
CA LEU A 109 -12.92 14.24 21.80
C LEU A 109 -14.02 14.34 20.73
N LEU A 110 -13.92 13.54 19.65
CA LEU A 110 -14.94 13.47 18.60
C LEU A 110 -16.27 12.92 19.14
N LEU A 111 -16.21 11.91 20.02
CA LEU A 111 -17.39 11.32 20.67
C LEU A 111 -18.09 12.29 21.63
N LYS A 112 -17.31 12.97 22.46
CA LYS A 112 -17.88 13.83 23.51
C LYS A 112 -18.52 15.10 22.95
N ASN A 113 -18.09 15.57 21.77
CA ASN A 113 -18.58 16.78 21.10
C ASN A 113 -18.67 18.02 22.02
N ASP A 114 -17.91 18.02 23.11
CA ASP A 114 -17.89 19.08 24.14
C ASP A 114 -16.44 19.25 24.66
N TYR A 115 -16.26 20.27 25.47
CA TYR A 115 -14.97 20.50 26.11
C TYR A 115 -14.64 19.42 27.14
N VAL A 116 -13.46 18.83 27.02
CA VAL A 116 -12.92 17.81 27.90
C VAL A 116 -11.71 18.37 28.65
N LYS A 117 -11.70 18.22 29.97
CA LYS A 117 -10.57 18.64 30.80
C LYS A 117 -9.36 17.74 30.58
N LEU A 118 -8.15 18.32 30.62
CA LEU A 118 -6.92 17.53 30.48
C LEU A 118 -6.74 16.53 31.62
N GLU A 119 -7.24 16.86 32.81
CA GLU A 119 -7.27 15.98 33.96
C GLU A 119 -8.08 14.71 33.70
N THR A 120 -9.25 14.84 33.07
CA THR A 120 -10.09 13.69 32.68
C THR A 120 -9.36 12.77 31.71
N LEU A 121 -8.68 13.35 30.70
CA LEU A 121 -7.87 12.53 29.76
C LEU A 121 -6.68 11.85 30.47
N ALA A 122 -6.06 12.53 31.43
CA ALA A 122 -4.97 11.97 32.22
C ALA A 122 -5.43 10.78 33.07
N GLU A 123 -6.61 10.88 33.69
CA GLU A 123 -7.24 9.82 34.47
C GLU A 123 -7.62 8.62 33.59
N GLU A 124 -8.29 8.85 32.44
CA GLU A 124 -8.70 7.82 31.50
C GLU A 124 -7.52 7.03 30.90
N LEU A 125 -6.41 7.73 30.65
CA LEU A 125 -5.21 7.15 30.02
C LEU A 125 -4.15 6.70 31.04
N PHE A 126 -4.41 6.88 32.34
CA PHE A 126 -3.48 6.55 33.43
C PHE A 126 -2.08 7.18 33.27
N VAL A 127 -2.01 8.41 32.76
CA VAL A 127 -0.77 9.15 32.56
C VAL A 127 -0.79 10.50 33.26
N SER A 128 0.37 11.17 33.33
CA SER A 128 0.44 12.49 33.91
C SER A 128 -0.17 13.57 33.00
N LYS A 129 -0.63 14.68 33.58
CA LYS A 129 -1.10 15.84 32.81
C LYS A 129 0.00 16.42 31.91
N SER A 130 1.27 16.32 32.29
CA SER A 130 2.41 16.70 31.43
C SER A 130 2.51 15.82 30.21
N THR A 131 2.30 14.51 30.33
CA THR A 131 2.25 13.57 29.22
C THR A 131 1.11 13.91 28.25
N ILE A 132 -0.11 14.19 28.80
CA ILE A 132 -1.24 14.62 27.94
C ILE A 132 -0.91 15.90 27.17
N ASN A 133 -0.22 16.88 27.77
CA ASN A 133 0.17 18.08 27.04
C ASN A 133 1.12 17.80 25.87
N LEU A 134 2.00 16.80 25.97
CA LEU A 134 2.83 16.34 24.87
C LEU A 134 1.99 15.61 23.81
N ASP A 135 1.12 14.70 24.22
CA ASP A 135 0.23 13.96 23.31
C ASP A 135 -0.69 14.93 22.52
N ILE A 136 -1.12 16.04 23.13
CA ILE A 136 -1.91 17.07 22.43
C ILE A 136 -1.15 17.76 21.28
N LEU A 137 0.18 17.80 21.31
CA LEU A 137 0.96 18.32 20.18
C LEU A 137 0.78 17.38 18.97
N GLU A 138 0.85 16.09 19.20
CA GLU A 138 0.62 15.09 18.16
C GLU A 138 -0.85 15.08 17.68
N VAL A 139 -1.80 15.18 18.60
CA VAL A 139 -3.22 15.38 18.26
C VAL A 139 -3.41 16.57 17.31
N LYS A 140 -2.78 17.71 17.60
CA LYS A 140 -2.88 18.90 16.74
C LYS A 140 -2.25 18.68 15.36
N ARG A 141 -1.13 17.98 15.29
CA ARG A 141 -0.47 17.62 14.02
C ARG A 141 -1.41 16.79 13.15
N LYS A 142 -1.95 15.69 13.71
CA LYS A 142 -2.88 14.79 13.02
C LYS A 142 -4.18 15.46 12.57
N LEU A 143 -4.74 16.34 13.41
CA LEU A 143 -5.96 17.07 13.10
C LEU A 143 -5.76 18.12 12.01
N LYS A 144 -4.57 18.72 11.90
CA LYS A 144 -4.24 19.69 10.85
C LYS A 144 -4.33 19.07 9.45
N GLU A 145 -3.98 17.81 9.30
CA GLU A 145 -4.11 17.05 8.04
C GLU A 145 -5.57 16.95 7.54
N ASN A 146 -6.53 17.14 8.44
CA ASN A 146 -7.97 17.10 8.14
C ASN A 146 -8.63 18.49 8.26
N ASP A 147 -7.86 19.57 8.20
CA ASP A 147 -8.34 20.96 8.37
C ASP A 147 -9.10 21.21 9.69
N LEU A 148 -8.78 20.40 10.73
CA LEU A 148 -9.38 20.52 12.06
C LEU A 148 -8.41 21.14 13.06
N LYS A 149 -8.96 21.72 14.14
CA LYS A 149 -8.21 22.40 15.19
C LYS A 149 -8.64 21.94 16.57
N VAL A 150 -7.70 22.02 17.52
CA VAL A 150 -8.01 21.89 18.96
C VAL A 150 -8.25 23.27 19.52
N GLU A 151 -9.49 23.56 19.88
CA GLU A 151 -9.88 24.75 20.63
C GLU A 151 -9.67 24.53 22.12
N LYS A 152 -9.09 25.51 22.80
CA LYS A 152 -8.90 25.49 24.25
C LYS A 152 -9.68 26.60 24.93
N ARG A 153 -10.49 26.26 25.94
CA ARG A 153 -11.25 27.22 26.75
C ARG A 153 -10.84 27.09 28.22
N ALA A 154 -10.42 28.21 28.81
CA ALA A 154 -9.97 28.26 30.20
C ALA A 154 -11.06 27.76 31.17
N GLY A 155 -10.72 26.80 32.03
CA GLY A 155 -11.64 26.19 32.99
C GLY A 155 -12.55 25.08 32.42
N TYR A 156 -12.70 24.98 31.10
CA TYR A 156 -13.54 23.97 30.44
C TYR A 156 -12.74 22.83 29.85
N GLY A 157 -11.55 23.10 29.28
CA GLY A 157 -10.71 22.08 28.68
C GLY A 157 -10.46 22.32 27.20
N ILE A 158 -10.46 21.23 26.41
CA ILE A 158 -10.21 21.22 24.96
C ILE A 158 -11.34 20.53 24.21
N ARG A 159 -11.58 20.94 22.96
CA ARG A 159 -12.47 20.24 22.02
C ARG A 159 -11.93 20.33 20.58
N ILE A 160 -12.42 19.48 19.70
CA ILE A 160 -12.13 19.56 18.26
C ILE A 160 -13.12 20.50 17.59
N THR A 161 -12.61 21.37 16.71
CA THR A 161 -13.44 22.33 15.94
C THR A 161 -12.99 22.36 14.48
N GLY A 162 -13.96 22.60 13.58
CA GLY A 162 -13.77 22.71 12.14
C GLY A 162 -15.08 22.62 11.38
N ALA A 163 -15.05 22.47 10.06
CA ALA A 163 -16.22 22.21 9.25
C ALA A 163 -16.83 20.85 9.63
N GLU A 164 -18.16 20.75 9.70
CA GLU A 164 -18.86 19.54 10.13
C GLU A 164 -18.52 18.34 9.22
N LEU A 165 -18.41 18.57 7.92
CA LEU A 165 -18.02 17.54 6.95
C LEU A 165 -16.61 16.97 7.27
N ALA A 166 -15.64 17.84 7.56
CA ALA A 166 -14.29 17.45 7.95
C ALA A 166 -14.27 16.68 9.28
N ILE A 167 -15.09 17.11 10.26
CA ILE A 167 -15.25 16.40 11.55
C ILE A 167 -15.75 14.96 11.30
N ARG A 168 -16.77 14.77 10.46
CA ARG A 168 -17.33 13.44 10.15
C ARG A 168 -16.35 12.55 9.40
N PHE A 169 -15.57 13.10 8.47
CA PHE A 169 -14.52 12.32 7.79
C PHE A 169 -13.38 11.93 8.73
N CYS A 170 -12.95 12.86 9.57
CA CYS A 170 -11.99 12.57 10.62
C CYS A 170 -12.52 11.46 11.55
N PHE A 171 -13.78 11.55 11.96
CA PHE A 171 -14.46 10.57 12.80
C PHE A 171 -14.45 9.17 12.16
N SER A 172 -14.82 9.06 10.89
CA SER A 172 -14.80 7.79 10.17
C SER A 172 -13.37 7.23 10.02
N ARG A 173 -12.36 8.08 9.78
CA ARG A 173 -10.95 7.67 9.67
C ARG A 173 -10.44 7.00 10.93
N TYR A 174 -10.81 7.52 12.10
CA TYR A 174 -10.38 6.96 13.39
C TYR A 174 -11.25 5.80 13.89
N LEU A 175 -12.43 5.58 13.29
CA LEU A 175 -13.31 4.43 13.59
C LEU A 175 -13.10 3.26 12.64
N LEU A 176 -12.96 3.55 11.34
CA LEU A 176 -12.68 2.55 10.32
C LEU A 176 -11.21 2.15 10.42
N VAL A 177 -10.88 1.37 11.44
CA VAL A 177 -9.57 0.74 11.52
C VAL A 177 -9.37 -0.18 10.31
N GLU A 178 -8.13 -0.39 9.89
CA GLU A 178 -7.61 -1.19 8.74
C GLU A 178 -8.20 -2.62 8.61
N SER A 179 -9.48 -2.77 8.88
CA SER A 179 -10.21 -4.02 8.76
C SER A 179 -10.67 -4.22 7.33
N THR A 180 -10.02 -5.11 6.60
CA THR A 180 -10.51 -5.63 5.32
C THR A 180 -11.78 -6.47 5.47
N SER A 181 -12.27 -6.67 6.69
CA SER A 181 -13.49 -7.40 6.98
C SER A 181 -14.72 -6.59 6.58
N PRO A 182 -15.64 -7.18 5.80
CA PRO A 182 -16.92 -6.55 5.48
C PRO A 182 -17.89 -6.53 6.66
N LEU A 183 -17.59 -7.25 7.74
CA LEU A 183 -18.44 -7.34 8.92
C LEU A 183 -18.23 -6.16 9.88
N ILE A 184 -19.31 -5.68 10.47
CA ILE A 184 -19.25 -4.71 11.57
C ILE A 184 -18.67 -5.42 12.80
N THR A 185 -17.59 -4.89 13.35
CA THR A 185 -16.91 -5.45 14.51
C THR A 185 -17.67 -5.16 15.81
N GLU A 186 -17.38 -5.95 16.84
CA GLU A 186 -17.95 -5.72 18.18
C GLU A 186 -17.51 -4.35 18.75
N ALA A 187 -16.29 -3.92 18.46
CA ALA A 187 -15.80 -2.61 18.85
C ALA A 187 -16.59 -1.46 18.19
N GLU A 188 -16.91 -1.57 16.89
CA GLU A 188 -17.75 -0.60 16.18
C GLU A 188 -19.18 -0.58 16.74
N ARG A 189 -19.76 -1.74 17.09
CA ARG A 189 -21.08 -1.82 17.75
C ARG A 189 -21.09 -1.14 19.10
N ASN A 190 -20.11 -1.46 19.94
CA ASN A 190 -19.97 -0.87 21.28
C ASN A 190 -19.77 0.63 21.22
N PHE A 191 -19.09 1.10 20.17
CA PHE A 191 -18.84 2.51 19.96
C PHE A 191 -20.11 3.33 19.69
N PHE A 192 -21.00 2.83 18.84
CA PHE A 192 -22.25 3.52 18.51
C PHE A 192 -23.38 3.28 19.51
N GLY A 193 -23.19 2.35 20.44
CA GLY A 193 -24.07 2.08 21.60
C GLY A 193 -25.56 1.98 21.27
N GLU A 194 -26.25 3.12 21.29
CA GLU A 194 -27.71 3.20 21.11
C GLU A 194 -28.19 3.16 19.65
N VAL A 195 -27.28 3.24 18.66
CA VAL A 195 -27.64 3.21 17.23
C VAL A 195 -27.82 1.78 16.79
N ASN A 196 -28.98 1.48 16.19
CA ASN A 196 -29.28 0.12 15.71
C ASN A 196 -28.64 -0.16 14.35
N LEU A 197 -27.34 -0.53 14.38
CA LEU A 197 -26.54 -0.78 13.16
C LEU A 197 -27.10 -1.93 12.30
N GLU A 198 -27.71 -2.96 12.91
CA GLU A 198 -28.25 -4.13 12.18
C GLU A 198 -29.50 -3.75 11.37
N MET A 199 -30.42 -3.00 11.96
CA MET A 199 -31.59 -2.49 11.22
C MET A 199 -31.17 -1.47 10.15
N MET A 200 -30.18 -0.64 10.44
CA MET A 200 -29.63 0.31 9.48
C MET A 200 -29.00 -0.40 8.27
N GLU A 201 -28.25 -1.50 8.50
CA GLU A 201 -27.73 -2.36 7.43
C GLU A 201 -28.85 -2.90 6.55
N GLN A 202 -29.92 -3.43 7.14
CA GLN A 202 -31.07 -3.96 6.40
C GLN A 202 -31.75 -2.90 5.54
N ILE A 203 -31.95 -1.69 6.08
CA ILE A 203 -32.51 -0.54 5.34
C ILE A 203 -31.62 -0.20 4.14
N ILE A 204 -30.32 -0.04 4.37
CA ILE A 204 -29.36 0.34 3.32
C ILE A 204 -29.32 -0.72 2.22
N VAL A 205 -29.14 -1.99 2.58
CA VAL A 205 -29.07 -3.11 1.63
C VAL A 205 -30.36 -3.22 0.81
N SER A 206 -31.54 -3.03 1.42
CA SER A 206 -32.82 -3.08 0.72
C SER A 206 -32.95 -1.98 -0.34
N HIS A 207 -32.57 -0.73 -0.02
CA HIS A 207 -32.62 0.40 -0.96
C HIS A 207 -31.57 0.31 -2.06
N VAL A 208 -30.33 -0.11 -1.72
CA VAL A 208 -29.23 -0.34 -2.68
C VAL A 208 -29.67 -1.40 -3.71
N ALA A 209 -30.27 -2.52 -3.25
CA ALA A 209 -30.79 -3.57 -4.13
C ALA A 209 -31.97 -3.07 -4.97
N LYS A 210 -32.96 -2.38 -4.36
CA LYS A 210 -34.15 -1.86 -5.04
C LYS A 210 -33.84 -0.92 -6.19
N TYR A 211 -32.83 -0.08 -6.04
CA TYR A 211 -32.43 0.90 -7.06
C TYR A 211 -31.24 0.44 -7.92
N ASN A 212 -30.85 -0.86 -7.80
CA ASN A 212 -29.77 -1.48 -8.58
C ASN A 212 -28.44 -0.73 -8.49
N ILE A 213 -28.09 -0.23 -7.30
CA ILE A 213 -26.84 0.42 -6.99
C ILE A 213 -25.81 -0.66 -6.68
N HIS A 214 -24.67 -0.66 -7.36
CA HIS A 214 -23.64 -1.69 -7.18
C HIS A 214 -22.53 -1.22 -6.24
N MET A 215 -22.54 -1.77 -5.04
CA MET A 215 -21.54 -1.52 -4.00
C MET A 215 -20.86 -2.82 -3.59
N THR A 216 -19.59 -2.73 -3.16
CA THR A 216 -18.92 -3.86 -2.49
C THR A 216 -19.38 -3.96 -1.03
N ASP A 217 -19.22 -5.13 -0.42
CA ASP A 217 -19.60 -5.34 0.99
C ASP A 217 -18.85 -4.35 1.91
N ILE A 218 -17.57 -4.09 1.65
CA ILE A 218 -16.78 -3.07 2.38
C ILE A 218 -17.39 -1.67 2.17
N SER A 219 -17.86 -1.34 0.96
CA SER A 219 -18.50 -0.05 0.69
C SER A 219 -19.83 0.09 1.42
N VAL A 220 -20.60 -0.98 1.55
CA VAL A 220 -21.84 -1.01 2.34
C VAL A 220 -21.53 -0.80 3.81
N LYS A 221 -20.57 -1.52 4.38
CA LYS A 221 -20.11 -1.32 5.77
C LYS A 221 -19.70 0.14 6.02
N ASN A 222 -18.88 0.70 5.14
CA ASN A 222 -18.44 2.09 5.28
C ASN A 222 -19.62 3.06 5.22
N LEU A 223 -20.62 2.79 4.37
CA LEU A 223 -21.84 3.61 4.31
C LEU A 223 -22.61 3.54 5.63
N ILE A 224 -22.77 2.36 6.22
CA ILE A 224 -23.43 2.18 7.53
C ILE A 224 -22.73 3.03 8.59
N ILE A 225 -21.41 2.97 8.67
CA ILE A 225 -20.61 3.75 9.63
C ILE A 225 -20.81 5.26 9.44
N HIS A 226 -20.76 5.75 8.18
CA HIS A 226 -20.98 7.16 7.90
C HIS A 226 -22.39 7.63 8.28
N ILE A 227 -23.42 6.82 8.06
CA ILE A 227 -24.78 7.13 8.47
C ILE A 227 -24.91 7.07 9.99
N ALA A 228 -24.28 6.10 10.67
CA ALA A 228 -24.29 6.04 12.12
C ALA A 228 -23.62 7.28 12.75
N ILE A 229 -22.51 7.76 12.17
CA ILE A 229 -21.88 9.03 12.56
C ILE A 229 -22.88 10.18 12.36
N ALA A 230 -23.55 10.25 11.20
CA ALA A 230 -24.52 11.29 10.93
C ALA A 230 -25.68 11.28 11.94
N VAL A 231 -26.19 10.10 12.31
CA VAL A 231 -27.24 9.95 13.35
C VAL A 231 -26.76 10.51 14.68
N CYS A 232 -25.56 10.15 15.15
CA CYS A 232 -24.99 10.70 16.39
C CYS A 232 -24.85 12.23 16.31
N ARG A 233 -24.31 12.76 15.20
CA ARG A 233 -24.10 14.20 15.04
C ARG A 233 -25.40 14.97 14.96
N VAL A 234 -26.41 14.43 14.28
CA VAL A 234 -27.75 15.06 14.20
C VAL A 234 -28.46 15.05 15.54
N LYS A 235 -28.33 13.99 16.37
CA LYS A 235 -28.80 13.98 17.76
C LYS A 235 -28.17 15.11 18.60
N ASP A 236 -26.93 15.48 18.28
CA ASP A 236 -26.22 16.60 18.92
C ASP A 236 -26.48 17.98 18.23
N ASN A 237 -27.44 18.06 17.31
CA ASN A 237 -27.75 19.26 16.51
C ASN A 237 -26.58 19.77 15.64
N CYS A 238 -25.70 18.89 15.20
CA CYS A 238 -24.61 19.20 14.30
C CYS A 238 -24.95 18.71 12.88
N TYR A 239 -25.05 19.65 11.93
CA TYR A 239 -25.49 19.39 10.56
C TYR A 239 -24.44 19.83 9.54
N VAL A 240 -24.32 19.10 8.43
CA VAL A 240 -23.50 19.54 7.30
C VAL A 240 -24.22 20.66 6.57
N PRO A 241 -23.59 21.85 6.35
CA PRO A 241 -24.20 22.94 5.57
C PRO A 241 -24.47 22.48 4.13
N ALA A 242 -25.60 22.91 3.57
CA ALA A 242 -25.97 22.59 2.18
C ALA A 242 -24.94 23.13 1.16
N THR A 243 -24.34 24.28 1.44
CA THR A 243 -23.29 24.92 0.61
C THR A 243 -22.05 24.07 0.45
N ASP A 244 -21.73 23.17 1.42
CA ASP A 244 -20.57 22.31 1.35
C ASP A 244 -20.76 21.13 0.37
N LEU A 245 -21.97 20.96 -0.19
CA LEU A 245 -22.38 19.79 -0.96
C LEU A 245 -23.03 20.15 -2.32
N GLU A 246 -22.84 21.38 -2.82
CA GLU A 246 -23.50 21.84 -4.04
C GLU A 246 -23.02 21.14 -5.34
N ASP A 247 -21.78 20.69 -5.39
CA ASP A 247 -21.13 20.15 -6.60
C ASP A 247 -21.10 18.60 -6.66
N ILE A 248 -22.02 17.91 -5.96
CA ILE A 248 -22.08 16.45 -5.99
C ILE A 248 -22.61 15.96 -7.33
N GLU A 249 -21.84 15.09 -7.98
CA GLU A 249 -22.30 14.38 -9.17
C GLU A 249 -23.05 13.09 -8.77
N PHE A 250 -24.32 12.95 -9.12
CA PHE A 250 -25.16 11.80 -8.74
C PHE A 250 -26.15 11.40 -9.84
N SER A 251 -26.70 10.19 -9.72
CA SER A 251 -27.77 9.68 -10.58
C SER A 251 -29.15 9.71 -9.88
N MET A 252 -30.23 9.68 -10.64
CA MET A 252 -31.60 9.63 -10.09
C MET A 252 -31.88 8.39 -9.21
N PRO A 253 -31.37 7.18 -9.55
CA PRO A 253 -31.43 6.03 -8.64
C PRO A 253 -30.79 6.26 -7.28
N GLU A 254 -29.62 6.90 -7.24
CA GLU A 254 -28.90 7.24 -6.00
C GLU A 254 -29.69 8.24 -5.16
N LEU A 255 -30.27 9.28 -5.78
CA LEU A 255 -31.12 10.24 -5.09
C LEU A 255 -32.34 9.57 -4.45
N ARG A 256 -33.05 8.70 -5.20
CA ARG A 256 -34.21 7.98 -4.67
C ARG A 256 -33.83 7.03 -3.55
N ALA A 257 -32.69 6.38 -3.64
CA ALA A 257 -32.16 5.52 -2.57
C ALA A 257 -31.84 6.35 -1.32
N ALA A 258 -31.14 7.47 -1.44
CA ALA A 258 -30.81 8.36 -0.33
C ALA A 258 -32.07 8.85 0.40
N GLN A 259 -33.07 9.35 -0.34
CA GLN A 259 -34.33 9.81 0.22
C GLN A 259 -35.07 8.68 0.97
N GLY A 260 -35.09 7.47 0.39
CA GLY A 260 -35.74 6.32 1.02
C GLY A 260 -35.04 5.89 2.31
N ILE A 261 -33.71 5.79 2.28
CA ILE A 261 -32.89 5.42 3.45
C ILE A 261 -33.09 6.45 4.58
N ILE A 262 -33.01 7.74 4.30
CA ILE A 262 -33.19 8.79 5.31
C ILE A 262 -34.60 8.72 5.93
N LYS A 263 -35.63 8.52 5.12
CA LYS A 263 -37.00 8.41 5.62
C LYS A 263 -37.15 7.24 6.62
N GLU A 264 -36.58 6.09 6.33
CA GLU A 264 -36.68 4.93 7.22
C GLU A 264 -35.79 5.06 8.46
N ILE A 265 -34.60 5.66 8.34
CA ILE A 265 -33.71 5.92 9.49
C ILE A 265 -34.32 6.96 10.43
N ASN A 266 -34.97 8.01 9.91
CA ASN A 266 -35.71 8.98 10.73
C ASN A 266 -36.74 8.28 11.63
N LEU A 267 -37.46 7.30 11.07
CA LEU A 267 -38.45 6.51 11.83
C LEU A 267 -37.78 5.56 12.84
N LEU A 268 -36.67 4.91 12.44
CA LEU A 268 -35.94 3.96 13.28
C LEU A 268 -35.33 4.63 14.51
N GLU A 269 -34.67 5.78 14.30
CA GLU A 269 -33.89 6.47 15.35
C GLU A 269 -34.68 7.58 16.06
N GLY A 270 -35.90 7.89 15.61
CA GLY A 270 -36.73 8.95 16.18
C GLY A 270 -36.16 10.34 15.99
N ILE A 271 -35.44 10.58 14.91
CA ILE A 271 -34.76 11.85 14.58
C ILE A 271 -35.37 12.48 13.32
N HIS A 272 -34.96 13.71 13.03
CA HIS A 272 -35.30 14.37 11.78
C HIS A 272 -34.02 14.87 11.10
N PHE A 273 -33.63 14.20 10.03
CA PHE A 273 -32.54 14.67 9.17
C PHE A 273 -33.01 15.89 8.36
N PRO A 274 -32.29 17.01 8.42
CA PRO A 274 -32.55 18.14 7.49
C PRO A 274 -32.20 17.74 6.04
N GLU A 275 -32.68 18.54 5.07
CA GLU A 275 -32.47 18.23 3.65
C GLU A 275 -30.98 18.12 3.24
N SER A 276 -30.10 18.90 3.88
CA SER A 276 -28.68 18.86 3.65
C SER A 276 -28.06 17.47 3.97
N GLU A 277 -28.63 16.71 4.89
CA GLU A 277 -28.16 15.36 5.20
C GLU A 277 -28.49 14.35 4.10
N THR A 278 -29.52 14.62 3.28
CA THR A 278 -29.76 13.84 2.06
C THR A 278 -28.61 13.99 1.08
N ALA A 279 -28.07 15.21 0.93
CA ALA A 279 -26.90 15.45 0.09
C ALA A 279 -25.65 14.75 0.66
N TYR A 280 -25.45 14.75 1.98
CA TYR A 280 -24.36 13.99 2.63
C TYR A 280 -24.45 12.49 2.34
N LEU A 281 -25.63 11.88 2.48
CA LEU A 281 -25.83 10.46 2.14
C LEU A 281 -25.62 10.20 0.65
N LEU A 282 -26.09 11.13 -0.20
CA LEU A 282 -25.94 11.05 -1.65
C LEU A 282 -24.46 11.07 -2.06
N LEU A 283 -23.65 11.92 -1.43
CA LEU A 283 -22.19 11.94 -1.62
C LEU A 283 -21.58 10.55 -1.36
N HIS A 284 -21.98 9.89 -0.28
CA HIS A 284 -21.48 8.55 0.05
C HIS A 284 -21.97 7.46 -0.89
N LEU A 285 -23.20 7.54 -1.38
CA LEU A 285 -23.74 6.60 -2.36
C LEU A 285 -23.05 6.76 -3.72
N SER A 286 -22.95 8.00 -4.24
CA SER A 286 -22.34 8.28 -5.54
C SER A 286 -20.84 7.98 -5.57
N SER A 287 -20.12 8.20 -4.45
CA SER A 287 -18.69 7.91 -4.33
C SER A 287 -18.34 6.41 -4.23
N LYS A 288 -19.34 5.51 -4.21
CA LYS A 288 -19.17 4.07 -4.05
C LYS A 288 -19.89 3.22 -5.10
N ASN A 289 -20.75 3.83 -5.92
CA ASN A 289 -21.49 3.13 -6.97
C ASN A 289 -20.59 2.84 -8.18
N ARG A 290 -20.53 1.55 -8.59
CA ARG A 290 -19.70 1.06 -9.70
C ARG A 290 -20.43 0.98 -11.04
N LYS A 291 -21.75 1.16 -11.12
CA LYS A 291 -22.47 1.24 -12.38
C LYS A 291 -22.58 2.69 -12.84
N SER A 292 -22.23 2.94 -14.09
CA SER A 292 -22.53 4.21 -14.73
C SER A 292 -23.53 4.02 -15.86
N ASP A 293 -24.55 4.85 -15.91
CA ASP A 293 -25.28 5.11 -17.14
C ASP A 293 -24.35 5.84 -18.12
N PHE A 294 -24.50 5.56 -19.40
CA PHE A 294 -23.61 5.78 -20.55
C PHE A 294 -23.02 7.19 -20.83
N ASN A 295 -22.85 8.07 -19.85
CA ASN A 295 -22.35 9.43 -20.06
C ASN A 295 -21.04 9.72 -19.32
N ASN A 296 -20.02 8.83 -19.48
CA ASN A 296 -18.70 9.01 -18.86
C ASN A 296 -17.71 9.76 -19.78
N TYR A 297 -18.17 10.67 -20.61
CA TYR A 297 -17.33 11.36 -21.60
C TYR A 297 -16.16 12.10 -20.97
N ARG A 298 -16.38 12.71 -19.80
CA ARG A 298 -15.34 13.42 -19.05
C ARG A 298 -14.25 12.49 -18.52
N GLU A 299 -14.65 11.36 -17.92
CA GLU A 299 -13.72 10.38 -17.36
C GLU A 299 -12.84 9.78 -18.46
N TYR A 300 -13.40 9.49 -19.64
CA TYR A 300 -12.63 8.99 -20.78
C TYR A 300 -11.62 10.02 -21.29
N ILE A 301 -11.93 11.32 -21.28
CA ILE A 301 -10.97 12.38 -21.65
C ILE A 301 -9.81 12.41 -20.65
N ILE A 302 -10.12 12.32 -19.35
CA ILE A 302 -9.10 12.30 -18.30
C ILE A 302 -8.20 11.07 -18.46
N VAL A 303 -8.78 9.88 -18.70
CA VAL A 303 -8.02 8.65 -18.95
C VAL A 303 -7.13 8.79 -20.19
N ASP A 304 -7.62 9.37 -21.30
CA ASP A 304 -6.80 9.56 -22.51
C ASP A 304 -5.59 10.47 -22.23
N LYS A 305 -5.77 11.53 -21.43
CA LYS A 305 -4.67 12.41 -21.00
C LYS A 305 -3.65 11.65 -20.12
N MET A 306 -4.13 10.84 -19.16
CA MET A 306 -3.25 10.00 -18.34
C MET A 306 -2.41 9.06 -19.21
N LEU A 307 -3.06 8.33 -20.13
CA LEU A 307 -2.39 7.38 -21.02
C LEU A 307 -1.43 8.07 -22.00
N ALA A 308 -1.76 9.28 -22.45
CA ALA A 308 -0.87 10.07 -23.30
C ALA A 308 0.40 10.45 -22.55
N LYS A 309 0.27 10.94 -21.31
CA LYS A 309 1.42 11.33 -20.47
C LYS A 309 2.26 10.13 -20.04
N ILE A 310 1.64 9.00 -19.67
CA ILE A 310 2.34 7.74 -19.39
C ILE A 310 3.14 7.28 -20.61
N LYS A 311 2.57 7.36 -21.83
CA LYS A 311 3.28 7.00 -23.06
C LYS A 311 4.46 7.93 -23.33
N GLU A 312 4.32 9.22 -23.07
CA GLU A 312 5.39 10.22 -23.22
C GLU A 312 6.56 9.94 -22.27
N LEU A 313 6.29 9.73 -20.98
CA LEU A 313 7.32 9.59 -19.94
C LEU A 313 7.92 8.18 -19.89
N TYR A 314 7.08 7.16 -19.96
CA TYR A 314 7.48 5.76 -19.73
C TYR A 314 7.43 4.90 -20.99
N GLY A 315 6.84 5.42 -22.11
CA GLY A 315 6.76 4.75 -23.39
C GLY A 315 5.69 3.65 -23.49
N TYR A 316 4.94 3.34 -22.44
CA TYR A 316 3.88 2.33 -22.45
C TYR A 316 2.63 2.83 -23.16
N ASP A 317 2.17 2.13 -24.20
CA ASP A 317 1.00 2.48 -25.01
C ASP A 317 -0.22 1.62 -24.69
N PHE A 318 -0.99 2.00 -23.69
CA PHE A 318 -2.20 1.28 -23.28
C PHE A 318 -3.47 1.65 -24.07
N LYS A 319 -3.37 2.50 -25.11
CA LYS A 319 -4.55 2.97 -25.88
C LYS A 319 -5.34 1.85 -26.56
N ARG A 320 -4.74 0.68 -26.75
CA ARG A 320 -5.39 -0.50 -27.33
C ARG A 320 -6.18 -1.33 -26.34
N ASP A 321 -5.93 -1.19 -25.04
CA ASP A 321 -6.65 -1.96 -24.02
C ASP A 321 -7.95 -1.27 -23.58
N GLN A 322 -8.99 -1.44 -24.40
CA GLN A 322 -10.32 -0.88 -24.14
C GLN A 322 -10.92 -1.32 -22.80
N LYS A 323 -10.55 -2.52 -22.30
CA LYS A 323 -11.03 -3.03 -21.02
C LYS A 323 -10.38 -2.27 -19.84
N MET A 324 -9.08 -2.04 -19.92
CA MET A 324 -8.35 -1.23 -18.92
C MET A 324 -8.87 0.21 -18.91
N ILE A 325 -9.00 0.84 -20.08
CA ILE A 325 -9.55 2.20 -20.24
C ILE A 325 -10.92 2.31 -19.58
N SER A 326 -11.83 1.38 -19.89
CA SER A 326 -13.17 1.35 -19.32
C SER A 326 -13.16 1.16 -17.81
N ASN A 327 -12.28 0.29 -17.29
CA ASN A 327 -12.15 0.05 -15.85
C ASN A 327 -11.64 1.29 -15.12
N ILE A 328 -10.65 2.00 -15.66
CA ILE A 328 -10.15 3.26 -15.08
C ILE A 328 -11.26 4.32 -15.10
N ALA A 329 -11.95 4.51 -16.24
CA ALA A 329 -13.04 5.47 -16.34
C ALA A 329 -14.17 5.19 -15.32
N LEU A 330 -14.55 3.92 -15.14
CA LEU A 330 -15.52 3.50 -14.12
C LEU A 330 -15.02 3.75 -12.69
N HIS A 331 -13.73 3.59 -12.44
CA HIS A 331 -13.12 3.92 -11.15
C HIS A 331 -13.09 5.44 -10.91
N LEU A 332 -12.78 6.23 -11.93
CA LEU A 332 -12.67 7.69 -11.80
C LEU A 332 -13.98 8.35 -11.41
N LYS A 333 -15.12 7.88 -11.90
CA LYS A 333 -16.42 8.47 -11.61
C LYS A 333 -16.68 8.63 -10.09
N PRO A 334 -16.64 7.57 -9.27
CA PRO A 334 -16.75 7.72 -7.82
C PRO A 334 -15.53 8.39 -7.19
N ALA A 335 -14.32 8.23 -7.75
CA ALA A 335 -13.10 8.82 -7.24
C ALA A 335 -13.12 10.36 -7.33
N ILE A 336 -13.67 10.94 -8.40
CA ILE A 336 -13.80 12.40 -8.57
C ILE A 336 -14.58 13.03 -7.41
N ASN A 337 -15.70 12.43 -6.99
CA ASN A 337 -16.44 12.93 -5.83
C ASN A 337 -15.59 12.80 -4.55
N ARG A 338 -14.94 11.67 -4.32
CA ARG A 338 -14.05 11.49 -3.15
C ARG A 338 -12.93 12.54 -3.10
N ILE A 339 -12.28 12.77 -4.24
CA ILE A 339 -11.20 13.74 -4.35
C ILE A 339 -11.72 15.17 -4.12
N LYS A 340 -12.80 15.58 -4.79
CA LYS A 340 -13.39 16.93 -4.65
C LYS A 340 -13.80 17.26 -3.21
N PHE A 341 -14.34 16.28 -2.50
CA PHE A 341 -14.83 16.46 -1.13
C PHE A 341 -13.83 15.99 -0.06
N ASN A 342 -12.57 15.73 -0.44
CA ASN A 342 -11.51 15.26 0.46
C ASN A 342 -11.95 14.07 1.33
N MET A 343 -12.68 13.12 0.70
CA MET A 343 -13.13 11.90 1.36
C MET A 343 -11.97 10.92 1.47
N ASN A 344 -11.43 10.77 2.65
CA ASN A 344 -10.34 9.83 2.90
C ASN A 344 -10.77 8.40 2.55
N ILE A 345 -9.99 7.77 1.67
CA ILE A 345 -10.09 6.36 1.35
C ILE A 345 -8.86 5.64 1.90
N GLN A 346 -9.04 4.43 2.41
CA GLN A 346 -7.91 3.59 2.79
C GLN A 346 -7.65 2.57 1.69
N ASN A 347 -6.38 2.36 1.36
CA ASN A 347 -5.96 1.29 0.46
C ASN A 347 -5.09 0.30 1.23
N PRO A 348 -5.63 -0.87 1.63
CA PRO A 348 -4.89 -1.84 2.41
C PRO A 348 -3.71 -2.47 1.64
N TYR A 349 -3.70 -2.31 0.32
CA TYR A 349 -2.65 -2.84 -0.56
C TYR A 349 -1.53 -1.84 -0.84
N LEU A 350 -1.62 -0.59 -0.34
CA LEU A 350 -0.71 0.50 -0.71
C LEU A 350 0.75 0.15 -0.43
N LYS A 351 1.06 -0.35 0.77
CA LYS A 351 2.42 -0.78 1.14
C LYS A 351 2.94 -1.90 0.24
N ASN A 352 2.09 -2.86 -0.07
CA ASN A 352 2.44 -3.97 -0.96
C ASN A 352 2.67 -3.50 -2.41
N LEU A 353 1.82 -2.60 -2.90
CA LEU A 353 1.96 -2.02 -4.25
C LEU A 353 3.27 -1.25 -4.41
N LYS A 354 3.63 -0.42 -3.44
CA LYS A 354 4.90 0.31 -3.44
C LYS A 354 6.11 -0.63 -3.44
N ALA A 355 6.07 -1.67 -2.61
CA ALA A 355 7.18 -2.59 -2.44
C ALA A 355 7.35 -3.54 -3.64
N ASN A 356 6.26 -4.15 -4.11
CA ASN A 356 6.33 -5.26 -5.05
C ASN A 356 5.95 -4.87 -6.50
N TYR A 357 5.31 -3.71 -6.68
CA TYR A 357 4.87 -3.24 -8.01
C TYR A 357 5.21 -1.75 -8.21
N PRO A 358 6.49 -1.34 -7.95
CA PRO A 358 6.87 0.07 -7.96
C PRO A 358 6.61 0.74 -9.31
N LEU A 359 6.83 0.07 -10.46
CA LEU A 359 6.52 0.61 -11.78
C LEU A 359 5.03 0.94 -11.92
N ALA A 360 4.14 0.05 -11.53
CA ALA A 360 2.70 0.30 -11.60
C ALA A 360 2.30 1.48 -10.69
N PHE A 361 2.96 1.62 -9.55
CA PHE A 361 2.75 2.75 -8.63
C PHE A 361 3.24 4.07 -9.25
N GLU A 362 4.38 4.09 -9.94
CA GLU A 362 4.87 5.27 -10.67
C GLU A 362 3.88 5.70 -11.77
N LEU A 363 3.33 4.76 -12.55
CA LEU A 363 2.28 5.09 -13.52
C LEU A 363 1.04 5.68 -12.84
N GLY A 364 0.72 5.22 -11.63
CA GLY A 364 -0.32 5.79 -10.78
C GLY A 364 -0.03 7.23 -10.35
N LEU A 365 1.23 7.58 -10.08
CA LEU A 365 1.64 8.95 -9.75
C LEU A 365 1.53 9.89 -10.96
N VAL A 366 1.88 9.43 -12.15
CA VAL A 366 1.62 10.20 -13.39
C VAL A 366 0.12 10.48 -13.56
N ALA A 367 -0.71 9.48 -13.31
CA ALA A 367 -2.17 9.65 -13.37
C ALA A 367 -2.69 10.61 -12.28
N LYS A 368 -2.10 10.61 -11.08
CA LYS A 368 -2.35 11.58 -10.01
C LYS A 368 -2.14 13.00 -10.49
N GLU A 369 -0.98 13.28 -11.07
CA GLU A 369 -0.64 14.62 -11.56
C GLU A 369 -1.70 15.14 -12.56
N VAL A 370 -2.11 14.30 -13.52
CA VAL A 370 -3.17 14.65 -14.46
C VAL A 370 -4.49 14.93 -13.76
N LEU A 371 -4.85 14.13 -12.75
CA LEU A 371 -6.07 14.35 -11.95
C LEU A 371 -6.03 15.66 -11.18
N GLU A 372 -4.91 15.99 -10.56
CA GLU A 372 -4.73 17.24 -9.80
C GLU A 372 -4.85 18.46 -10.69
N GLN A 373 -4.30 18.39 -11.90
CA GLN A 373 -4.45 19.46 -12.91
C GLN A 373 -5.90 19.63 -13.36
N GLU A 374 -6.64 18.53 -13.60
CA GLU A 374 -8.03 18.55 -14.07
C GLU A 374 -9.04 18.95 -12.99
N LEU A 375 -8.78 18.51 -11.74
CA LEU A 375 -9.70 18.74 -10.62
C LEU A 375 -9.30 19.96 -9.76
N LYS A 376 -8.08 20.48 -9.92
CA LYS A 376 -7.48 21.57 -9.13
C LYS A 376 -7.51 21.29 -7.62
N THR A 377 -7.28 20.05 -7.26
CA THR A 377 -7.30 19.59 -5.88
C THR A 377 -6.28 18.46 -5.69
N ASN A 378 -5.77 18.30 -4.48
CA ASN A 378 -4.79 17.24 -4.16
C ASN A 378 -5.45 15.86 -4.19
N VAL A 379 -4.73 14.86 -4.71
CA VAL A 379 -5.16 13.45 -4.79
C VAL A 379 -4.42 12.64 -3.74
N ASP A 380 -5.17 11.95 -2.87
CA ASP A 380 -4.63 11.09 -1.82
C ASP A 380 -3.85 9.90 -2.41
N GLU A 381 -2.79 9.49 -1.74
CA GLU A 381 -1.95 8.38 -2.14
C GLU A 381 -2.70 7.04 -2.22
N ALA A 382 -3.75 6.85 -1.45
CA ALA A 382 -4.60 5.68 -1.54
C ALA A 382 -5.31 5.55 -2.90
N GLU A 383 -5.74 6.68 -3.50
CA GLU A 383 -6.31 6.69 -4.86
C GLU A 383 -5.24 6.37 -5.91
N VAL A 384 -3.99 6.86 -5.72
CA VAL A 384 -2.85 6.45 -6.56
C VAL A 384 -2.67 4.94 -6.55
N GLY A 385 -2.72 4.32 -5.36
CA GLY A 385 -2.64 2.87 -5.24
C GLY A 385 -3.76 2.13 -5.97
N TYR A 386 -4.98 2.65 -5.99
CA TYR A 386 -6.07 2.05 -6.77
C TYR A 386 -5.87 2.21 -8.28
N LEU A 387 -5.37 3.35 -8.74
CA LEU A 387 -4.99 3.54 -10.16
C LEU A 387 -3.84 2.61 -10.54
N ALA A 388 -2.84 2.45 -9.66
CA ALA A 388 -1.72 1.53 -9.87
C ALA A 388 -2.18 0.08 -10.12
N ILE A 389 -3.23 -0.40 -9.44
CA ILE A 389 -3.79 -1.74 -9.69
C ILE A 389 -4.29 -1.88 -11.14
N HIS A 390 -4.90 -0.84 -11.70
CA HIS A 390 -5.35 -0.86 -13.09
C HIS A 390 -4.17 -0.86 -14.06
N PHE A 391 -3.11 -0.10 -13.77
CA PHE A 391 -1.89 -0.11 -14.58
C PHE A 391 -1.13 -1.42 -14.47
N LEU A 392 -1.08 -2.03 -13.28
CA LEU A 392 -0.50 -3.36 -13.11
C LEU A 392 -1.17 -4.40 -14.03
N TYR A 393 -2.51 -4.39 -14.07
CA TYR A 393 -3.26 -5.25 -14.99
C TYR A 393 -2.92 -4.99 -16.49
N GLY A 394 -2.64 -3.74 -16.86
CA GLY A 394 -2.21 -3.37 -18.21
C GLY A 394 -0.78 -3.85 -18.51
N LEU A 395 0.14 -3.68 -17.56
CA LEU A 395 1.53 -4.13 -17.66
C LEU A 395 1.62 -5.64 -17.80
N ASP A 396 0.88 -6.41 -17.01
CA ASP A 396 0.83 -7.88 -17.10
C ASP A 396 0.41 -8.34 -18.50
N LYS A 397 -0.50 -7.62 -19.14
CA LYS A 397 -0.92 -7.94 -20.52
C LYS A 397 0.13 -7.60 -21.57
N GLU A 398 0.87 -6.50 -21.42
CA GLU A 398 1.94 -6.14 -22.35
C GLU A 398 3.09 -7.14 -22.28
N ILE A 399 3.46 -7.61 -21.08
CA ILE A 399 4.46 -8.67 -20.89
C ILE A 399 4.00 -9.96 -21.58
N VAL A 400 2.71 -10.30 -21.50
CA VAL A 400 2.12 -11.48 -22.16
C VAL A 400 1.94 -11.26 -23.68
N SER A 401 1.96 -10.03 -24.19
CA SER A 401 1.70 -9.75 -25.61
C SER A 401 2.88 -10.05 -26.55
N GLU A 402 4.09 -10.19 -26.08
CA GLU A 402 5.24 -10.68 -26.86
C GLU A 402 5.43 -12.20 -26.65
N LYS A 403 4.46 -12.99 -27.13
CA LYS A 403 4.65 -14.45 -27.15
C LYS A 403 5.85 -14.78 -28.03
N GLN A 404 6.75 -15.62 -27.52
CA GLN A 404 7.85 -16.14 -28.34
C GLN A 404 7.29 -17.00 -29.47
N LYS A 405 7.72 -16.74 -30.68
CA LYS A 405 7.29 -17.46 -31.88
C LYS A 405 8.01 -18.79 -31.99
N VAL A 406 7.24 -19.88 -31.99
CA VAL A 406 7.82 -21.22 -32.08
C VAL A 406 7.31 -21.99 -33.26
N LEU A 407 8.20 -22.76 -33.87
CA LEU A 407 7.87 -23.79 -34.86
C LEU A 407 7.86 -25.16 -34.19
N ILE A 408 6.89 -26.00 -34.52
CA ILE A 408 6.89 -27.39 -34.10
C ILE A 408 7.34 -28.24 -35.30
N VAL A 409 8.38 -29.08 -35.12
CA VAL A 409 8.86 -30.02 -36.14
C VAL A 409 8.62 -31.45 -35.66
N CYS A 410 7.80 -32.20 -36.40
CA CYS A 410 7.44 -33.57 -36.05
C CYS A 410 7.60 -34.52 -37.22
N ALA A 411 8.36 -35.61 -37.02
CA ALA A 411 8.56 -36.63 -38.06
C ALA A 411 7.54 -37.80 -38.01
N SER A 412 6.67 -37.85 -37.01
CA SER A 412 5.89 -39.06 -36.68
C SER A 412 4.43 -39.07 -37.20
N GLY A 413 4.08 -38.18 -38.17
CA GLY A 413 2.74 -38.17 -38.78
C GLY A 413 1.71 -37.26 -38.06
N LEU A 414 0.53 -37.08 -38.73
CA LEU A 414 -0.50 -36.12 -38.36
C LEU A 414 -1.02 -36.21 -36.90
N GLY A 415 -1.22 -37.41 -36.38
CA GLY A 415 -1.79 -37.60 -35.05
C GLY A 415 -0.84 -37.18 -33.91
N THR A 416 0.45 -37.44 -34.05
CA THR A 416 1.46 -37.07 -33.06
C THR A 416 1.80 -35.58 -33.11
N SER A 417 1.81 -34.96 -34.29
CA SER A 417 2.05 -33.52 -34.41
C SER A 417 0.89 -32.71 -33.83
N GLN A 418 -0.37 -33.11 -34.07
CA GLN A 418 -1.55 -32.49 -33.50
C GLN A 418 -1.59 -32.63 -31.95
N LEU A 419 -1.20 -33.81 -31.43
CA LEU A 419 -1.14 -34.02 -30.01
C LEU A 419 -0.10 -33.10 -29.34
N LEU A 420 1.11 -33.04 -29.92
CA LEU A 420 2.18 -32.17 -29.43
C LEU A 420 1.75 -30.69 -29.48
N GLU A 421 1.23 -30.25 -30.63
CA GLU A 421 0.70 -28.90 -30.80
C GLU A 421 -0.35 -28.56 -29.74
N SER A 422 -1.34 -29.43 -29.54
CA SER A 422 -2.41 -29.22 -28.53
C SER A 422 -1.85 -29.11 -27.12
N LYS A 423 -0.85 -29.93 -26.78
CA LYS A 423 -0.22 -29.86 -25.45
C LYS A 423 0.63 -28.62 -25.26
N VAL A 424 1.42 -28.23 -26.27
CA VAL A 424 2.21 -26.99 -26.23
C VAL A 424 1.28 -25.78 -26.11
N ARG A 425 0.20 -25.70 -26.91
CA ARG A 425 -0.80 -24.62 -26.78
C ARG A 425 -1.41 -24.54 -25.39
N LYS A 426 -1.75 -25.69 -24.79
CA LYS A 426 -2.37 -25.73 -23.46
C LYS A 426 -1.40 -25.30 -22.35
N GLU A 427 -0.15 -25.80 -22.40
CA GLU A 427 0.84 -25.59 -21.35
C GLU A 427 1.45 -24.19 -21.42
N PHE A 428 1.60 -23.64 -22.64
CA PHE A 428 2.26 -22.37 -22.90
C PHE A 428 1.33 -21.34 -23.58
N GLU A 429 0.01 -21.41 -23.29
CA GLU A 429 -1.03 -20.58 -23.94
C GLU A 429 -0.71 -19.08 -23.89
N ASN A 430 -0.12 -18.62 -22.81
CA ASN A 430 0.16 -17.21 -22.58
C ASN A 430 1.56 -16.77 -23.02
N THR A 431 2.50 -17.70 -23.27
CA THR A 431 3.92 -17.40 -23.47
C THR A 431 4.44 -17.76 -24.86
N LEU A 432 3.81 -18.70 -25.57
CA LEU A 432 4.24 -19.12 -26.90
C LEU A 432 3.17 -18.89 -27.99
N GLU A 433 3.62 -18.45 -29.16
CA GLU A 433 2.85 -18.38 -30.37
C GLU A 433 3.36 -19.46 -31.36
N ILE A 434 2.57 -20.48 -31.63
CA ILE A 434 2.93 -21.51 -32.64
C ILE A 434 2.68 -20.93 -34.02
N VAL A 435 3.76 -20.57 -34.73
CA VAL A 435 3.72 -19.99 -36.06
C VAL A 435 3.62 -21.05 -37.18
N GLY A 436 3.86 -22.31 -36.89
CA GLY A 436 3.67 -23.41 -37.80
C GLY A 436 4.01 -24.78 -37.22
N VAL A 437 3.45 -25.82 -37.84
CA VAL A 437 3.76 -27.23 -37.53
C VAL A 437 4.24 -27.88 -38.82
N TYR A 438 5.49 -28.30 -38.88
CA TYR A 438 6.14 -28.77 -40.07
C TYR A 438 6.66 -30.19 -39.91
N SER A 439 6.75 -30.91 -41.06
CA SER A 439 7.61 -32.06 -41.16
C SER A 439 9.08 -31.62 -41.21
N PHE A 440 10.01 -32.57 -40.99
CA PHE A 440 11.45 -32.30 -41.09
C PHE A 440 11.87 -31.67 -42.43
N LYS A 441 11.31 -32.17 -43.55
CA LYS A 441 11.61 -31.68 -44.92
C LYS A 441 11.03 -30.28 -45.15
N GLU A 442 9.81 -30.03 -44.71
CA GLU A 442 9.18 -28.71 -44.82
C GLU A 442 9.96 -27.66 -44.03
N TYR A 443 10.46 -28.00 -42.84
CA TYR A 443 11.29 -27.10 -42.03
C TYR A 443 12.59 -26.72 -42.76
N GLU A 444 13.30 -27.69 -43.36
CA GLU A 444 14.54 -27.41 -44.09
C GLU A 444 14.32 -26.51 -45.33
N GLN A 445 13.11 -26.49 -45.89
CA GLN A 445 12.72 -25.66 -47.03
C GLN A 445 12.00 -24.38 -46.64
N SER A 446 11.59 -24.25 -45.38
CA SER A 446 10.84 -23.09 -44.92
C SER A 446 11.78 -21.93 -44.61
N GLY A 447 11.43 -20.74 -45.10
CA GLY A 447 12.08 -19.49 -44.69
C GLY A 447 11.38 -18.83 -43.52
N THR A 448 10.60 -19.60 -42.72
CA THR A 448 9.80 -19.05 -41.60
C THR A 448 10.70 -18.65 -40.45
N THR A 449 10.61 -17.42 -40.00
CA THR A 449 11.34 -16.90 -38.84
C THR A 449 10.61 -17.27 -37.57
N CYS A 450 11.34 -17.77 -36.58
CA CYS A 450 10.86 -18.06 -35.22
C CYS A 450 11.99 -17.85 -34.21
N ASP A 451 11.65 -17.72 -32.95
CA ASP A 451 12.64 -17.55 -31.90
C ASP A 451 13.33 -18.88 -31.59
N PHE A 452 12.59 -19.99 -31.55
CA PHE A 452 13.15 -21.33 -31.41
C PHE A 452 12.21 -22.41 -32.01
N VAL A 453 12.72 -23.66 -32.11
CA VAL A 453 12.01 -24.81 -32.64
C VAL A 453 11.82 -25.88 -31.57
N ILE A 454 10.60 -26.39 -31.43
CA ILE A 454 10.28 -27.59 -30.65
C ILE A 454 10.23 -28.77 -31.59
N SER A 455 11.17 -29.70 -31.47
CA SER A 455 11.29 -30.82 -32.41
C SER A 455 11.20 -32.18 -31.74
N THR A 456 10.53 -33.14 -32.35
CA THR A 456 10.51 -34.53 -31.90
C THR A 456 11.73 -35.32 -32.40
N VAL A 457 12.53 -34.76 -33.31
CA VAL A 457 13.72 -35.37 -33.92
C VAL A 457 14.92 -34.43 -33.85
N PRO A 458 16.16 -34.96 -33.87
CA PRO A 458 17.34 -34.12 -33.91
C PRO A 458 17.40 -33.37 -35.26
N LEU A 459 17.59 -32.05 -35.19
CA LEU A 459 17.76 -31.21 -36.37
C LEU A 459 19.22 -31.12 -36.78
N ARG A 460 19.54 -31.40 -38.06
CA ARG A 460 20.90 -31.39 -38.60
C ARG A 460 21.39 -29.99 -38.97
N MET A 461 20.52 -29.14 -39.48
CA MET A 461 20.79 -27.72 -39.74
C MET A 461 20.24 -26.88 -38.60
N LYS A 462 21.11 -26.09 -37.97
CA LYS A 462 20.76 -25.15 -36.87
C LYS A 462 20.43 -23.78 -37.45
N LEU A 463 19.28 -23.68 -38.14
CA LEU A 463 18.77 -22.37 -38.58
C LEU A 463 18.26 -21.52 -37.41
N HIS A 464 17.70 -22.16 -36.38
CA HIS A 464 17.20 -21.57 -35.17
C HIS A 464 17.64 -22.41 -33.96
N PRO A 465 17.69 -21.83 -32.75
CA PRO A 465 17.79 -22.62 -31.50
C PRO A 465 16.69 -23.69 -31.51
N PHE A 466 16.97 -24.88 -31.03
CA PHE A 466 15.93 -25.92 -31.00
C PHE A 466 16.03 -26.77 -29.73
N ILE A 467 14.90 -27.29 -29.29
CA ILE A 467 14.80 -28.24 -28.21
C ILE A 467 14.14 -29.53 -28.70
N GLN A 468 14.76 -30.67 -28.35
CA GLN A 468 14.19 -31.96 -28.66
C GLN A 468 13.28 -32.42 -27.51
N VAL A 469 12.04 -32.81 -27.85
CA VAL A 469 11.00 -33.21 -26.91
C VAL A 469 10.36 -34.53 -27.30
N SER A 470 9.73 -35.19 -26.31
CA SER A 470 8.84 -36.33 -26.61
C SER A 470 7.55 -35.85 -27.30
N PRO A 471 6.98 -36.61 -28.24
CA PRO A 471 5.66 -36.29 -28.80
C PRO A 471 4.55 -36.16 -27.77
N PHE A 472 4.74 -36.74 -26.56
CA PHE A 472 3.79 -36.69 -25.45
C PHE A 472 4.01 -35.52 -24.50
N LEU A 473 5.01 -34.68 -24.71
CA LEU A 473 5.37 -33.52 -23.89
C LEU A 473 5.44 -33.89 -22.39
N THR A 474 6.54 -34.44 -21.95
CA THR A 474 6.73 -34.85 -20.55
C THR A 474 6.98 -33.63 -19.65
N LYS A 475 6.87 -33.82 -18.32
CA LYS A 475 7.24 -32.78 -17.35
C LYS A 475 8.71 -32.33 -17.47
N ALA A 476 9.60 -33.22 -17.94
CA ALA A 476 10.99 -32.87 -18.21
C ALA A 476 11.09 -31.96 -19.45
N ASP A 477 10.33 -32.27 -20.51
CA ASP A 477 10.29 -31.45 -21.71
C ASP A 477 9.77 -30.05 -21.42
N ILE A 478 8.69 -29.94 -20.62
CA ILE A 478 8.15 -28.66 -20.18
C ILE A 478 9.21 -27.83 -19.45
N ARG A 479 9.91 -28.40 -18.48
CA ARG A 479 11.01 -27.71 -17.76
C ARG A 479 12.11 -27.27 -18.71
N ASN A 480 12.48 -28.10 -19.66
CA ASN A 480 13.52 -27.77 -20.62
C ASN A 480 13.09 -26.66 -21.60
N ILE A 481 11.84 -26.65 -22.05
CA ILE A 481 11.28 -25.54 -22.86
C ILE A 481 11.30 -24.25 -22.03
N THR A 482 10.81 -24.28 -20.80
CA THR A 482 10.85 -23.13 -19.90
C THR A 482 12.27 -22.63 -19.68
N ALA A 483 13.24 -23.52 -19.47
CA ALA A 483 14.65 -23.15 -19.32
C ALA A 483 15.23 -22.51 -20.61
N LEU A 484 14.80 -22.96 -21.79
CA LEU A 484 15.23 -22.37 -23.07
C LEU A 484 14.63 -20.97 -23.27
N MET A 485 13.35 -20.80 -22.90
CA MET A 485 12.67 -19.48 -22.91
C MET A 485 13.38 -18.51 -21.97
N ASN A 486 13.74 -18.93 -20.78
CA ASN A 486 14.42 -18.15 -19.76
C ASN A 486 15.91 -17.90 -20.06
N GLN A 487 16.50 -18.48 -21.11
CA GLN A 487 17.87 -18.12 -21.55
C GLN A 487 17.95 -16.66 -22.03
N ASP A 488 16.84 -16.08 -22.49
CA ASP A 488 16.77 -14.64 -22.75
C ASP A 488 16.64 -13.81 -21.46
N GLU A 489 16.05 -14.36 -20.39
CA GLU A 489 16.07 -13.77 -19.03
C GLU A 489 17.49 -13.77 -18.43
N ALA A 490 18.29 -14.82 -18.65
CA ALA A 490 19.69 -14.85 -18.25
C ALA A 490 20.54 -13.81 -19.01
N LYS A 491 20.20 -13.50 -20.29
CA LYS A 491 20.78 -12.35 -21.02
C LYS A 491 20.31 -11.04 -20.45
N ASN A 492 19.05 -10.91 -20.03
CA ASN A 492 18.52 -9.71 -19.38
C ASN A 492 19.14 -9.48 -18.00
N GLN A 493 19.39 -10.52 -17.18
CA GLN A 493 20.17 -10.42 -15.93
C GLN A 493 21.60 -9.94 -16.18
N PHE A 494 22.23 -10.39 -17.27
CA PHE A 494 23.56 -9.90 -17.68
C PHE A 494 23.51 -8.42 -18.14
N GLU A 495 22.42 -8.00 -18.76
CA GLU A 495 22.23 -6.58 -19.13
C GLU A 495 21.93 -5.70 -17.93
N VAL A 496 21.21 -6.16 -16.92
CA VAL A 496 21.03 -5.43 -15.65
C VAL A 496 22.36 -5.18 -14.95
N GLY A 497 23.30 -6.13 -14.98
CA GLY A 497 24.65 -5.92 -14.46
C GLY A 497 25.39 -4.74 -15.11
N LYS A 498 25.06 -4.39 -16.35
CA LYS A 498 25.72 -3.29 -17.06
C LYS A 498 25.29 -1.89 -16.61
N VAL A 499 24.11 -1.76 -15.99
CA VAL A 499 23.63 -0.46 -15.49
C VAL A 499 24.27 -0.08 -14.16
N PHE A 500 24.96 -1.02 -13.50
CA PHE A 500 25.75 -0.77 -12.30
C PHE A 500 27.21 -0.53 -12.68
N LYS A 501 27.77 0.60 -12.27
CA LYS A 501 29.16 0.99 -12.53
C LYS A 501 29.88 1.24 -11.22
N GLU A 502 31.15 0.83 -11.10
CA GLU A 502 31.95 1.06 -9.91
C GLU A 502 32.09 2.56 -9.60
N SER A 503 32.17 3.43 -10.65
CA SER A 503 32.22 4.88 -10.50
C SER A 503 30.96 5.50 -9.90
N LEU A 504 29.84 4.76 -9.86
CA LEU A 504 28.56 5.19 -9.32
C LEU A 504 28.21 4.49 -7.98
N PHE A 505 29.21 3.84 -7.37
CA PHE A 505 29.05 3.13 -6.11
C PHE A 505 29.61 3.93 -4.95
N LEU A 506 28.80 4.15 -3.92
CA LEU A 506 29.13 4.94 -2.74
C LEU A 506 28.85 4.16 -1.46
N ILE A 507 29.74 4.22 -0.48
CA ILE A 507 29.48 3.80 0.90
C ILE A 507 29.51 5.04 1.78
N THR A 508 28.49 5.20 2.63
CA THR A 508 28.37 6.38 3.48
C THR A 508 27.98 6.05 4.91
N ASP A 509 28.36 6.89 5.85
CA ASP A 509 27.87 6.91 7.23
C ASP A 509 26.92 8.10 7.51
N LYS A 510 26.67 8.91 6.49
CA LYS A 510 25.73 10.04 6.55
C LYS A 510 24.32 9.55 6.82
N LYS A 511 23.59 10.29 7.67
CA LYS A 511 22.20 10.01 8.02
C LYS A 511 21.20 10.94 7.36
N ASP A 512 21.69 12.01 6.75
CA ASP A 512 20.90 13.03 6.06
C ASP A 512 20.58 12.59 4.64
N LYS A 513 19.28 12.47 4.33
CA LYS A 513 18.78 12.06 3.01
C LYS A 513 19.22 13.03 1.91
N GLU A 514 19.04 14.33 2.11
CA GLU A 514 19.33 15.33 1.08
C GLU A 514 20.80 15.28 0.68
N GLN A 515 21.70 15.18 1.67
CA GLN A 515 23.14 15.12 1.40
C GLN A 515 23.52 13.85 0.62
N VAL A 516 22.90 12.71 0.90
CA VAL A 516 23.15 11.45 0.17
C VAL A 516 22.61 11.53 -1.26
N LEU A 517 21.45 12.14 -1.46
CA LEU A 517 20.91 12.37 -2.80
C LEU A 517 21.79 13.29 -3.64
N ILE A 518 22.33 14.36 -3.04
CA ILE A 518 23.27 15.25 -3.71
C ILE A 518 24.56 14.50 -4.10
N ASP A 519 25.13 13.73 -3.17
CA ASP A 519 26.37 12.98 -3.44
C ASP A 519 26.19 11.99 -4.61
N LEU A 520 25.10 11.21 -4.62
CA LEU A 520 24.80 10.26 -5.70
C LEU A 520 24.51 10.95 -7.04
N ALA A 521 23.74 12.04 -7.03
CA ALA A 521 23.44 12.80 -8.24
C ALA A 521 24.71 13.44 -8.82
N SER A 522 25.63 13.88 -7.97
CA SER A 522 26.93 14.41 -8.40
C SER A 522 27.77 13.35 -9.13
N LEU A 523 27.80 12.10 -8.66
CA LEU A 523 28.48 10.99 -9.36
C LEU A 523 27.89 10.73 -10.76
N LEU A 524 26.56 10.78 -10.88
CA LEU A 524 25.88 10.62 -12.16
C LEU A 524 26.18 11.78 -13.11
N LEU A 525 26.22 13.02 -12.61
CA LEU A 525 26.52 14.22 -13.38
C LEU A 525 28.00 14.25 -13.83
N GLU A 526 28.94 13.94 -12.94
CA GLU A 526 30.37 13.85 -13.23
C GLU A 526 30.71 12.75 -14.25
N SER A 527 29.85 11.74 -14.35
CA SER A 527 29.97 10.67 -15.33
C SER A 527 29.24 10.94 -16.66
N ASP A 528 28.74 12.16 -16.89
CA ASP A 528 27.98 12.59 -18.08
C ASP A 528 26.73 11.73 -18.35
N ILE A 529 26.16 11.09 -17.31
CA ILE A 529 24.97 10.23 -17.43
C ILE A 529 23.69 11.06 -17.37
N VAL A 530 23.68 12.13 -16.58
CA VAL A 530 22.51 12.99 -16.37
C VAL A 530 22.86 14.46 -16.58
N GLY A 531 21.84 15.30 -16.88
CA GLY A 531 21.97 16.75 -16.98
C GLY A 531 21.83 17.46 -15.62
N GLU A 532 22.03 18.77 -15.61
CA GLU A 532 21.91 19.65 -14.42
C GLU A 532 20.45 19.68 -13.88
N ASP A 533 19.47 19.36 -14.72
CA ASP A 533 18.04 19.28 -14.41
C ASP A 533 17.67 18.07 -13.54
N TYR A 534 18.55 17.07 -13.43
CA TYR A 534 18.29 15.81 -12.75
C TYR A 534 18.04 15.99 -11.25
N LEU A 535 18.92 16.67 -10.53
CA LEU A 535 18.81 16.84 -9.08
C LEU A 535 17.59 17.67 -8.65
N PRO A 536 17.25 18.81 -9.28
CA PRO A 536 16.01 19.53 -8.99
C PRO A 536 14.76 18.66 -9.19
N SER A 537 14.65 17.95 -10.31
CA SER A 537 13.51 17.07 -10.59
C SER A 537 13.43 15.86 -9.65
N LEU A 538 14.59 15.35 -9.17
CA LEU A 538 14.65 14.31 -8.15
C LEU A 538 14.05 14.79 -6.83
N PHE A 539 14.36 16.00 -6.38
CA PHE A 539 13.79 16.55 -5.16
C PHE A 539 12.29 16.80 -5.30
N GLU A 540 11.83 17.34 -6.42
CA GLU A 540 10.39 17.50 -6.71
C GLU A 540 9.66 16.15 -6.63
N ARG A 541 10.26 15.08 -7.18
CA ARG A 541 9.68 13.73 -7.12
C ARG A 541 9.63 13.21 -5.67
N GLU A 542 10.66 13.44 -4.90
CA GLU A 542 10.77 12.95 -3.52
C GLU A 542 9.82 13.68 -2.55
N GLU A 543 9.43 14.93 -2.89
CA GLU A 543 8.42 15.70 -2.15
C GLU A 543 6.99 15.18 -2.39
N ILE A 544 6.68 14.64 -3.58
CA ILE A 544 5.34 14.10 -3.91
C ILE A 544 5.03 12.88 -3.03
N VAL A 545 5.92 11.91 -3.01
CA VAL A 545 5.85 10.69 -2.21
C VAL A 545 7.27 10.16 -2.02
N PRO A 546 7.73 9.91 -0.80
CA PRO A 546 9.04 9.33 -0.57
C PRO A 546 9.24 8.00 -1.32
N THR A 547 10.39 7.87 -1.97
CA THR A 547 10.73 6.68 -2.78
C THR A 547 11.25 5.49 -1.95
N TYR A 548 10.93 5.43 -0.67
CA TYR A 548 11.21 4.27 0.17
C TYR A 548 10.25 3.12 -0.14
N LEU A 549 10.80 1.95 -0.47
CA LEU A 549 10.05 0.78 -0.92
C LEU A 549 9.84 -0.28 0.17
N GLY A 550 10.52 -0.13 1.30
CA GLY A 550 10.46 -1.10 2.39
C GLY A 550 11.76 -1.88 2.56
N ASN A 551 11.85 -2.65 3.65
CA ASN A 551 13.00 -3.50 4.01
C ASN A 551 14.37 -2.79 4.03
N GLY A 552 14.37 -1.45 4.12
CA GLY A 552 15.59 -0.63 4.12
C GLY A 552 16.11 -0.29 2.73
N LEU A 553 15.28 -0.41 1.68
CA LEU A 553 15.61 -0.04 0.30
C LEU A 553 14.83 1.20 -0.13
N ALA A 554 15.52 2.15 -0.78
CA ALA A 554 14.93 3.29 -1.44
C ALA A 554 15.40 3.36 -2.90
N ALA A 555 14.53 3.86 -3.79
CA ALA A 555 14.80 3.95 -5.22
C ALA A 555 14.50 5.37 -5.77
N PRO A 556 15.26 6.39 -5.34
CA PRO A 556 15.05 7.75 -5.81
C PRO A 556 15.32 7.92 -7.31
N HIS A 557 14.43 8.66 -7.97
CA HIS A 557 14.49 8.96 -9.41
C HIS A 557 13.75 10.28 -9.70
N PRO A 558 14.07 11.01 -10.77
CA PRO A 558 13.38 12.24 -11.14
C PRO A 558 12.02 11.98 -11.78
N ILE A 559 11.15 13.00 -11.83
CA ILE A 559 9.92 12.97 -12.64
C ILE A 559 10.29 13.00 -14.12
N GLU A 560 11.06 14.01 -14.51
CA GLU A 560 11.57 14.21 -15.84
C GLU A 560 13.01 14.72 -15.73
N ALA A 561 13.94 14.16 -16.48
CA ALA A 561 15.30 14.66 -16.57
C ALA A 561 15.96 14.22 -17.85
N ASN A 562 16.99 14.98 -18.25
CA ASN A 562 17.83 14.63 -19.39
C ASN A 562 18.80 13.51 -18.99
N VAL A 563 18.51 12.29 -19.40
CA VAL A 563 19.34 11.11 -19.14
C VAL A 563 19.94 10.61 -20.45
N GLN A 564 21.28 10.59 -20.53
CA GLN A 564 22.01 10.18 -21.73
C GLN A 564 22.14 8.65 -21.85
N GLU A 565 22.30 7.99 -20.71
CA GLU A 565 22.46 6.53 -20.60
C GLU A 565 21.73 6.01 -19.36
N THR A 566 21.08 4.84 -19.47
CA THR A 566 20.48 4.18 -18.31
C THR A 566 21.57 3.66 -17.38
N ALA A 567 21.58 4.15 -16.14
CA ALA A 567 22.50 3.73 -15.08
C ALA A 567 21.85 3.84 -13.69
N ILE A 568 22.42 3.13 -12.72
CA ILE A 568 21.97 3.15 -11.32
C ILE A 568 23.12 3.58 -10.41
N GLY A 569 22.94 4.71 -9.75
CA GLY A 569 23.80 5.11 -8.62
C GLY A 569 23.47 4.29 -7.40
N VAL A 570 24.46 3.67 -6.78
CA VAL A 570 24.28 2.80 -5.62
C VAL A 570 24.90 3.42 -4.40
N CYS A 571 24.13 3.53 -3.31
CA CYS A 571 24.67 3.88 -2.01
C CYS A 571 24.34 2.82 -0.97
N ILE A 572 25.36 2.35 -0.27
CA ILE A 572 25.25 1.48 0.91
C ILE A 572 25.50 2.34 2.15
N ALA A 573 24.49 2.43 3.02
CA ALA A 573 24.59 3.18 4.27
C ALA A 573 25.14 2.28 5.38
N SER A 574 26.36 2.56 5.84
CA SER A 574 26.96 1.93 7.00
C SER A 574 26.47 2.58 8.30
N GLY A 575 26.35 1.82 9.39
CA GLY A 575 26.16 2.42 10.72
C GLY A 575 24.76 2.91 11.09
N GLY A 576 23.69 2.32 10.55
CA GLY A 576 22.33 2.55 11.04
C GLY A 576 21.35 3.14 10.03
N GLY A 577 21.77 3.32 8.74
CA GLY A 577 20.90 3.78 7.67
C GLY A 577 20.76 5.30 7.57
N VAL A 578 20.22 5.75 6.44
CA VAL A 578 19.86 7.14 6.13
C VAL A 578 18.41 7.38 6.55
N ASN A 579 18.13 8.44 7.28
CA ASN A 579 16.77 8.80 7.68
C ASN A 579 15.98 9.22 6.42
N TRP A 580 15.15 8.31 5.89
CA TRP A 580 14.41 8.56 4.64
C TRP A 580 13.17 9.40 4.86
N ASN A 581 12.47 9.11 5.95
CA ASN A 581 11.37 9.89 6.50
C ASN A 581 11.35 9.74 8.04
N GLU A 582 10.28 10.21 8.71
CA GLU A 582 10.16 10.15 10.18
C GLU A 582 10.18 8.71 10.74
N GLU A 583 9.75 7.73 9.96
CA GLU A 583 9.57 6.33 10.40
C GLU A 583 10.59 5.35 9.79
N ASP A 584 11.13 5.67 8.60
CA ASP A 584 11.88 4.72 7.80
C ASP A 584 13.35 5.11 7.61
N GLN A 585 14.21 4.08 7.65
CA GLN A 585 15.65 4.21 7.40
C GLN A 585 16.03 3.40 6.15
N ALA A 586 16.67 4.04 5.17
CA ALA A 586 17.22 3.39 4.00
C ALA A 586 18.68 2.96 4.24
N HIS A 587 18.97 1.70 3.99
CA HIS A 587 20.32 1.14 4.07
C HIS A 587 20.94 0.90 2.69
N VAL A 588 20.10 0.65 1.70
CA VAL A 588 20.46 0.48 0.29
C VAL A 588 19.67 1.49 -0.52
N ILE A 589 20.34 2.29 -1.32
CA ILE A 589 19.72 3.34 -2.11
C ILE A 589 20.14 3.13 -3.56
N PHE A 590 19.15 2.98 -4.45
CA PHE A 590 19.35 2.86 -5.90
C PHE A 590 18.80 4.10 -6.57
N MET A 591 19.67 5.04 -6.90
CA MET A 591 19.31 6.24 -7.66
C MET A 591 19.20 5.90 -9.14
N LEU A 592 17.98 5.96 -9.69
CA LEU A 592 17.68 5.50 -11.04
C LEU A 592 17.83 6.64 -12.05
N ALA A 593 18.77 6.53 -12.97
CA ALA A 593 18.84 7.33 -14.17
C ALA A 593 18.43 6.46 -15.37
N VAL A 594 17.20 6.65 -15.86
CA VAL A 594 16.64 5.82 -16.93
C VAL A 594 16.41 6.68 -18.16
N LYS A 595 17.01 6.25 -19.29
CA LYS A 595 16.85 6.94 -20.57
C LYS A 595 15.43 6.70 -21.12
N ASN A 596 14.80 7.76 -21.62
CA ASN A 596 13.46 7.69 -22.21
C ASN A 596 13.36 6.62 -23.32
N ASN A 597 12.20 5.96 -23.42
CA ASN A 597 11.91 4.89 -24.38
C ASN A 597 12.68 3.56 -24.19
N GLN A 598 13.24 3.30 -23.00
CA GLN A 598 13.89 2.02 -22.67
C GLN A 598 13.02 1.17 -21.72
N GLN A 599 11.78 0.88 -22.10
CA GLN A 599 10.77 0.18 -21.29
C GLN A 599 11.22 -1.17 -20.73
N LYS A 600 11.89 -1.98 -21.57
CA LYS A 600 12.39 -3.30 -21.14
C LYS A 600 13.44 -3.19 -20.03
N GLN A 601 14.34 -2.23 -20.14
CA GLN A 601 15.36 -2.00 -19.10
C GLN A 601 14.73 -1.49 -17.80
N LEU A 602 13.76 -0.58 -17.90
CA LEU A 602 13.04 -0.05 -16.76
C LEU A 602 12.28 -1.16 -16.03
N ALA A 603 11.52 -2.00 -16.74
CA ALA A 603 10.80 -3.13 -16.16
C ALA A 603 11.74 -4.09 -15.43
N THR A 604 12.89 -4.44 -16.03
CA THR A 604 13.88 -5.34 -15.44
C THR A 604 14.53 -4.74 -14.18
N VAL A 605 14.79 -3.41 -14.16
CA VAL A 605 15.30 -2.72 -12.98
C VAL A 605 14.29 -2.78 -11.84
N TYR A 606 13.01 -2.51 -12.11
CA TYR A 606 11.97 -2.58 -11.07
C TYR A 606 11.71 -4.01 -10.60
N GLU A 607 11.84 -5.01 -11.47
CA GLU A 607 11.76 -6.42 -11.08
C GLU A 607 12.91 -6.81 -10.13
N LEU A 608 14.16 -6.39 -10.42
CA LEU A 608 15.28 -6.57 -9.51
C LEU A 608 15.02 -5.92 -8.15
N ILE A 609 14.52 -4.68 -8.15
CA ILE A 609 14.17 -3.95 -6.93
C ILE A 609 13.11 -4.70 -6.12
N SER A 610 12.06 -5.18 -6.76
CA SER A 610 10.99 -5.96 -6.10
C SER A 610 11.53 -7.25 -5.47
N ASN A 611 12.36 -8.00 -6.21
CA ASN A 611 12.99 -9.22 -5.70
C ASN A 611 13.89 -8.95 -4.47
N LEU A 612 14.59 -7.81 -4.46
CA LEU A 612 15.40 -7.40 -3.30
C LEU A 612 14.54 -7.04 -2.09
N VAL A 613 13.45 -6.30 -2.28
CA VAL A 613 12.52 -5.95 -1.20
C VAL A 613 11.89 -7.20 -0.58
N GLU A 614 11.57 -8.21 -1.39
CA GLU A 614 11.00 -9.48 -0.93
C GLU A 614 12.02 -10.43 -0.26
N SER A 615 13.33 -10.17 -0.42
CA SER A 615 14.39 -11.02 0.11
C SER A 615 15.12 -10.41 1.32
N PRO A 616 14.66 -10.66 2.58
CA PRO A 616 15.36 -10.19 3.78
C PRO A 616 16.81 -10.70 3.87
N LYS A 617 17.09 -11.88 3.27
CA LYS A 617 18.43 -12.45 3.23
C LYS A 617 19.35 -11.60 2.35
N ALA A 618 18.96 -11.33 1.11
CA ALA A 618 19.73 -10.52 0.17
C ALA A 618 19.95 -9.10 0.70
N MET A 619 18.91 -8.49 1.25
CA MET A 619 19.01 -7.17 1.88
C MET A 619 19.95 -7.20 3.10
N GLY A 620 19.94 -8.27 3.90
CA GLY A 620 20.87 -8.45 5.01
C GLY A 620 22.32 -8.60 4.57
N GLU A 621 22.57 -9.20 3.41
CA GLU A 621 23.90 -9.31 2.79
C GLU A 621 24.33 -7.95 2.20
N LEU A 622 23.46 -7.25 1.46
CA LEU A 622 23.75 -5.95 0.89
C LEU A 622 24.10 -4.89 1.94
N LYS A 623 23.45 -4.88 3.09
CA LYS A 623 23.75 -3.94 4.19
C LYS A 623 25.17 -4.10 4.75
N ARG A 624 25.85 -5.21 4.47
CA ARG A 624 27.21 -5.52 4.97
C ARG A 624 28.30 -5.40 3.91
N VAL A 625 27.91 -5.09 2.69
CA VAL A 625 28.83 -4.92 1.57
C VAL A 625 29.78 -3.77 1.83
N THR A 626 31.07 -3.97 1.53
CA THR A 626 32.14 -3.00 1.71
C THR A 626 32.86 -2.65 0.41
N SER A 627 32.48 -3.28 -0.72
CA SER A 627 33.06 -3.00 -2.03
C SER A 627 32.05 -3.24 -3.16
N PHE A 628 32.31 -2.65 -4.32
CA PHE A 628 31.50 -2.87 -5.52
C PHE A 628 31.51 -4.34 -5.97
N GLU A 629 32.64 -5.03 -5.85
CA GLU A 629 32.74 -6.45 -6.20
C GLU A 629 31.84 -7.34 -5.31
N GLU A 630 31.80 -7.06 -4.01
CA GLU A 630 30.90 -7.77 -3.08
C GLU A 630 29.44 -7.48 -3.40
N PHE A 631 29.09 -6.21 -3.73
CA PHE A 631 27.77 -5.82 -4.17
C PHE A 631 27.32 -6.61 -5.41
N MET A 632 28.16 -6.64 -6.45
CA MET A 632 27.86 -7.39 -7.68
C MET A 632 27.71 -8.89 -7.45
N ARG A 633 28.48 -9.45 -6.52
CA ARG A 633 28.37 -10.87 -6.15
C ARG A 633 27.03 -11.20 -5.51
N VAL A 634 26.54 -10.34 -4.62
CA VAL A 634 25.20 -10.52 -4.00
C VAL A 634 24.10 -10.45 -5.07
N LEU A 635 24.17 -9.49 -6.00
CA LEU A 635 23.19 -9.37 -7.08
C LEU A 635 23.15 -10.60 -8.01
N GLN A 636 24.29 -11.25 -8.25
CA GLN A 636 24.38 -12.47 -9.08
C GLN A 636 23.75 -13.71 -8.43
N THR A 637 23.44 -13.68 -7.14
CA THR A 637 22.81 -14.77 -6.40
C THR A 637 21.28 -14.68 -6.33
N LEU A 638 20.71 -13.58 -6.85
CA LEU A 638 19.27 -13.32 -6.97
C LEU A 638 18.72 -13.90 -8.26
#